data_a345f00582b937b3933e967374632c72
#
_entry.id   a345f00582b937b3933e967374632c72
#
_cell.length_a   1.000
_cell.length_b   1.000
_cell.length_c   1.000
_cell.angle_alpha   90.00
_cell.angle_beta   90.00
_cell.angle_gamma   90.00
#
_symmetry.space_group_name_H-M   'P 1'
#
loop_
_entity.id
_entity.type
_entity.pdbx_description
1 polymer ?
#
loop_
_entity_poly.entity_id
_entity_poly.type
_entity_poly.pdbx_seq_one_letter_code
_entity_poly.pdbx_strand_id
1 'polypeptide(L)'
;MRRKNADVPIYIYGETKTSRHIPNDILRELHGFIHMFEDTPEFVSRHIIREAKSYLEGLQPPFFKALLDYAEDGSYSWHCPGHSGGVAFLKSPVGQMYHQFYGENMLRADVCNAVEELGQLLDHNGAIGESERNAARIFNADHCFFVTNGTSTSNKIVWHHAVAPGDVVVVDRNCHKSILHAIIMTGAIPVFLKPTRNHFGIIGPIPQSEFEVANIQAKIKANPLLKGVDAKKVKPRVMTLTQSTYDGVLYNTETIKGMLDGYVENLHFDEAWLPHAAFHPFYGTYHAMGKKRSRPKNSLVYATQSIHKLLAGISQASHVLIQDSQNTKLDRHLFNEAYLMHTSTSPQYSIIASCDVAAAMMEPPGGTALVEESIAEALDFRRAMRKVDDEFGKDWWFKVWGPENLVDEGIGRAEDWIIRSDSRKKGSKWHGFGQMADGFNMLDPIKATIVTPGLNLDGKFDKTGIPASVLTKFLTEHGVVVEKTGLYSFFIMFTIGITKGRWNSLLTALQQFKDDYDRNQPMWRIMPEFCQKQPKYERMGLRDLCQHIHALYAKYDIARLTTEMYLSDLTPAMTPADAYAQIARRQTQRVPIDELEGRITVGLVTPYPPGIPLLVPGEVFNKKIVDYLKFSREFNSQCPGFETDIHGLVEETGPDGVKGYFADCVRAT
;
A
#
# COMPACT_ATOMS: atom_id res chain seq x y z
N MET A 1 -14.77 24.37 -11.55
CA MET A 1 -14.05 23.87 -12.73
C MET A 1 -12.57 24.14 -12.61
N ARG A 2 -12.10 25.37 -12.50
CA ARG A 2 -10.66 25.73 -12.43
C ARG A 2 -9.87 25.03 -11.32
N ARG A 3 -10.51 24.72 -10.20
CA ARG A 3 -9.87 23.98 -9.09
C ARG A 3 -9.43 22.56 -9.49
N LYS A 4 -10.15 21.92 -10.43
CA LYS A 4 -9.82 20.56 -10.92
C LYS A 4 -9.04 20.59 -12.23
N ASN A 5 -9.28 21.61 -13.04
CA ASN A 5 -8.64 21.75 -14.34
C ASN A 5 -8.46 23.24 -14.66
N ALA A 6 -7.20 23.68 -14.64
CA ALA A 6 -6.85 25.10 -14.89
C ALA A 6 -7.15 25.53 -16.33
N ASP A 7 -7.02 24.62 -17.29
CA ASP A 7 -6.98 24.94 -18.72
C ASP A 7 -8.32 24.71 -19.44
N VAL A 8 -9.36 24.21 -18.72
CA VAL A 8 -10.65 23.97 -19.37
C VAL A 8 -11.22 25.23 -20.02
N PRO A 9 -11.54 25.22 -21.32
CA PRO A 9 -12.12 26.37 -22.00
C PRO A 9 -13.49 26.73 -21.41
N ILE A 10 -13.64 27.99 -21.00
CA ILE A 10 -14.90 28.52 -20.45
C ILE A 10 -15.38 29.67 -21.31
N TYR A 11 -16.61 29.55 -21.79
CA TYR A 11 -17.28 30.58 -22.59
C TYR A 11 -18.55 31.05 -21.88
N ILE A 12 -18.83 32.32 -21.96
CA ILE A 12 -20.16 32.85 -21.59
C ILE A 12 -20.97 33.06 -22.86
N TYR A 13 -22.21 32.63 -22.81
CA TYR A 13 -23.18 32.88 -23.90
C TYR A 13 -24.22 33.87 -23.41
N GLY A 14 -24.41 34.97 -24.15
CA GLY A 14 -25.35 36.01 -23.76
C GLY A 14 -25.42 37.17 -24.74
N GLU A 15 -26.28 38.16 -24.43
CA GLU A 15 -26.39 39.40 -25.20
C GLU A 15 -25.20 40.34 -24.97
N THR A 16 -24.83 41.11 -25.96
CA THR A 16 -23.72 42.09 -25.90
C THR A 16 -23.84 43.06 -24.71
N LYS A 17 -25.06 43.44 -24.33
CA LYS A 17 -25.28 44.28 -23.16
C LYS A 17 -24.84 43.62 -21.85
N THR A 18 -24.98 42.31 -21.73
CA THR A 18 -24.63 41.53 -20.55
C THR A 18 -23.10 41.48 -20.35
N SER A 19 -22.32 41.45 -21.42
CA SER A 19 -20.86 41.38 -21.35
C SER A 19 -20.24 42.59 -20.63
N ARG A 20 -20.89 43.74 -20.68
CA ARG A 20 -20.42 44.98 -20.02
C ARG A 20 -20.54 44.97 -18.50
N HIS A 21 -21.30 44.06 -17.95
CA HIS A 21 -21.52 43.89 -16.51
C HIS A 21 -20.70 42.79 -15.87
N ILE A 22 -19.87 42.07 -16.65
CA ILE A 22 -19.02 41.00 -16.13
C ILE A 22 -17.80 41.64 -15.45
N PRO A 23 -17.51 41.29 -14.18
CA PRO A 23 -16.31 41.77 -13.49
C PRO A 23 -15.02 41.40 -14.23
N ASN A 24 -14.01 42.24 -14.16
CA ASN A 24 -12.74 42.02 -14.86
C ASN A 24 -11.97 40.79 -14.39
N ASP A 25 -12.12 40.40 -13.13
CA ASP A 25 -11.55 39.17 -12.57
C ASP A 25 -12.16 37.90 -13.19
N ILE A 26 -13.49 37.92 -13.43
CA ILE A 26 -14.18 36.84 -14.14
C ILE A 26 -13.77 36.81 -15.62
N LEU A 27 -13.67 37.99 -16.28
CA LEU A 27 -13.29 38.05 -17.69
C LEU A 27 -11.91 37.43 -17.96
N ARG A 28 -10.97 37.55 -17.02
CA ARG A 28 -9.62 36.94 -17.12
C ARG A 28 -9.63 35.44 -17.09
N GLU A 29 -10.66 34.84 -16.52
CA GLU A 29 -10.85 33.40 -16.43
C GLU A 29 -11.56 32.77 -17.62
N LEU A 30 -12.08 33.59 -18.54
CA LEU A 30 -12.84 33.16 -19.72
C LEU A 30 -11.94 33.01 -20.93
N HIS A 31 -12.28 32.05 -21.80
CA HIS A 31 -11.69 31.87 -23.12
C HIS A 31 -12.42 32.69 -24.18
N GLY A 32 -13.66 33.08 -23.91
CA GLY A 32 -14.40 33.93 -24.80
C GLY A 32 -15.84 34.20 -24.35
N PHE A 33 -16.47 35.11 -25.06
CA PHE A 33 -17.88 35.43 -24.93
C PHE A 33 -18.55 35.19 -26.28
N ILE A 34 -19.63 34.42 -26.30
CA ILE A 34 -20.42 34.12 -27.48
C ILE A 34 -21.64 35.04 -27.44
N HIS A 35 -21.71 35.97 -28.39
CA HIS A 35 -22.78 36.93 -28.50
C HIS A 35 -24.02 36.30 -29.15
N MET A 36 -25.16 36.36 -28.45
CA MET A 36 -26.44 35.93 -29.00
C MET A 36 -26.82 36.77 -30.20
N PHE A 37 -27.20 36.10 -31.29
CA PHE A 37 -27.70 36.74 -32.53
C PHE A 37 -26.68 37.55 -33.33
N GLU A 38 -25.41 37.58 -32.97
CA GLU A 38 -24.38 38.31 -33.73
C GLU A 38 -23.61 37.40 -34.70
N ASP A 39 -23.42 36.11 -34.34
CA ASP A 39 -22.75 35.12 -35.17
C ASP A 39 -23.70 34.01 -35.60
N THR A 40 -23.37 33.34 -36.72
CA THR A 40 -24.14 32.16 -37.14
C THR A 40 -23.85 30.95 -36.24
N PRO A 41 -24.86 30.10 -35.96
CA PRO A 41 -24.66 28.89 -35.16
C PRO A 41 -23.57 27.99 -35.72
N GLU A 42 -23.41 27.92 -37.03
CA GLU A 42 -22.40 27.13 -37.73
C GLU A 42 -20.98 27.63 -37.46
N PHE A 43 -20.79 28.96 -37.43
CA PHE A 43 -19.50 29.58 -37.12
C PHE A 43 -19.12 29.31 -35.66
N VAL A 44 -20.03 29.59 -34.75
CA VAL A 44 -19.83 29.39 -33.31
C VAL A 44 -19.53 27.91 -32.99
N SER A 45 -20.30 26.99 -33.59
CA SER A 45 -20.09 25.55 -33.42
C SER A 45 -18.71 25.11 -33.88
N ARG A 46 -18.26 25.57 -35.07
CA ARG A 46 -16.91 25.25 -35.58
C ARG A 46 -15.82 25.80 -34.68
N HIS A 47 -15.99 26.99 -34.13
CA HIS A 47 -15.03 27.58 -33.22
C HIS A 47 -14.93 26.75 -31.91
N ILE A 48 -16.06 26.46 -31.28
CA ILE A 48 -16.10 25.64 -30.05
C ILE A 48 -15.51 24.24 -30.29
N ILE A 49 -15.87 23.60 -31.41
CA ILE A 49 -15.35 22.27 -31.77
C ILE A 49 -13.82 22.29 -31.93
N ARG A 50 -13.29 23.33 -32.59
CA ARG A 50 -11.84 23.48 -32.77
C ARG A 50 -11.12 23.64 -31.41
N GLU A 51 -11.62 24.54 -30.57
CA GLU A 51 -11.03 24.77 -29.24
C GLU A 51 -11.16 23.53 -28.34
N ALA A 52 -12.31 22.83 -28.39
CA ALA A 52 -12.50 21.60 -27.66
C ALA A 52 -11.53 20.50 -28.12
N LYS A 53 -11.31 20.35 -29.43
CA LYS A 53 -10.32 19.40 -29.96
C LYS A 53 -8.91 19.75 -29.50
N SER A 54 -8.49 21.00 -29.67
CA SER A 54 -7.17 21.46 -29.24
C SER A 54 -6.96 21.23 -27.73
N TYR A 55 -7.97 21.50 -26.92
CA TYR A 55 -7.94 21.24 -25.50
C TYR A 55 -7.80 19.73 -25.18
N LEU A 56 -8.61 18.88 -25.82
CA LEU A 56 -8.57 17.42 -25.60
C LEU A 56 -7.25 16.82 -26.04
N GLU A 57 -6.67 17.28 -27.16
CA GLU A 57 -5.34 16.88 -27.62
C GLU A 57 -4.25 17.29 -26.61
N GLY A 58 -4.37 18.48 -26.02
CA GLY A 58 -3.44 18.98 -25.01
C GLY A 58 -3.53 18.26 -23.66
N LEU A 59 -4.62 17.53 -23.38
CA LEU A 59 -4.76 16.75 -22.15
C LEU A 59 -4.02 15.41 -22.18
N GLN A 60 -3.72 14.90 -23.36
CA GLN A 60 -3.12 13.58 -23.53
C GLN A 60 -1.65 13.61 -23.12
N PRO A 61 -1.23 12.81 -22.13
CA PRO A 61 0.17 12.72 -21.77
C PRO A 61 0.97 11.95 -22.85
N PRO A 62 2.30 12.13 -22.93
CA PRO A 62 3.09 11.76 -24.10
C PRO A 62 2.95 10.31 -24.56
N PHE A 63 3.08 9.36 -23.65
CA PHE A 63 3.01 7.94 -24.04
C PHE A 63 1.60 7.49 -24.36
N PHE A 64 0.61 7.91 -23.56
CA PHE A 64 -0.78 7.56 -23.82
C PHE A 64 -1.26 8.11 -25.15
N LYS A 65 -0.83 9.32 -25.52
CA LYS A 65 -1.10 9.91 -26.84
C LYS A 65 -0.51 9.05 -27.96
N ALA A 66 0.78 8.71 -27.88
CA ALA A 66 1.43 7.88 -28.88
C ALA A 66 0.75 6.51 -29.03
N LEU A 67 0.35 5.89 -27.91
CA LEU A 67 -0.34 4.62 -27.91
C LEU A 67 -1.74 4.70 -28.54
N LEU A 68 -2.46 5.78 -28.29
CA LEU A 68 -3.76 6.05 -28.89
C LEU A 68 -3.64 6.21 -30.40
N ASP A 69 -2.71 7.07 -30.84
CA ASP A 69 -2.44 7.32 -32.26
C ASP A 69 -2.08 6.00 -32.98
N TYR A 70 -1.20 5.16 -32.39
CA TYR A 70 -0.86 3.85 -32.93
C TYR A 70 -2.07 2.89 -33.00
N ALA A 71 -2.89 2.84 -31.96
CA ALA A 71 -4.07 1.95 -31.94
C ALA A 71 -5.12 2.34 -32.98
N GLU A 72 -5.21 3.63 -33.34
CA GLU A 72 -6.14 4.17 -34.34
C GLU A 72 -5.61 4.11 -35.79
N ASP A 73 -4.27 4.07 -35.99
CA ASP A 73 -3.62 4.10 -37.31
C ASP A 73 -3.95 2.87 -38.18
N GLY A 74 -4.38 1.76 -37.57
CA GLY A 74 -4.80 0.57 -38.29
C GLY A 74 -3.69 -0.21 -38.98
N SER A 75 -2.44 -0.02 -38.60
CA SER A 75 -1.29 -0.72 -39.12
C SER A 75 -1.34 -2.22 -38.90
N TYR A 76 -0.89 -3.01 -39.87
CA TYR A 76 -0.82 -4.46 -39.73
C TYR A 76 0.39 -4.91 -38.95
N SER A 77 0.14 -5.51 -37.80
CA SER A 77 1.18 -6.01 -36.89
C SER A 77 1.72 -7.37 -37.35
N TRP A 78 3.02 -7.46 -37.65
CA TRP A 78 3.77 -8.69 -37.94
C TRP A 78 4.75 -9.05 -36.81
N HIS A 79 4.60 -8.43 -35.66
CA HIS A 79 5.39 -8.61 -34.44
C HIS A 79 4.51 -9.21 -33.31
N CYS A 80 5.14 -9.62 -32.21
CA CYS A 80 4.38 -10.00 -31.01
C CYS A 80 3.62 -8.78 -30.41
N PRO A 81 2.51 -8.99 -29.68
CA PRO A 81 1.93 -10.27 -29.24
C PRO A 81 1.22 -11.02 -30.36
N GLY A 82 1.21 -12.36 -30.26
CA GLY A 82 0.67 -13.25 -31.29
C GLY A 82 -0.84 -13.17 -31.52
N HIS A 83 -1.57 -12.40 -30.74
CA HIS A 83 -3.01 -12.18 -30.99
C HIS A 83 -3.28 -11.12 -32.09
N SER A 84 -2.26 -10.39 -32.55
CA SER A 84 -2.31 -9.43 -33.65
C SER A 84 -3.49 -8.45 -33.51
N GLY A 85 -3.45 -7.57 -32.52
CA GLY A 85 -4.52 -6.61 -32.24
C GLY A 85 -5.85 -7.24 -31.81
N GLY A 86 -5.84 -8.50 -31.34
CA GLY A 86 -7.01 -9.21 -30.86
C GLY A 86 -7.62 -10.17 -31.88
N VAL A 87 -7.18 -10.17 -33.17
CA VAL A 87 -7.74 -11.01 -34.25
C VAL A 87 -7.69 -12.52 -33.92
N ALA A 88 -6.64 -12.98 -33.24
CA ALA A 88 -6.53 -14.38 -32.84
C ALA A 88 -7.66 -14.84 -31.92
N PHE A 89 -8.14 -13.96 -31.03
CA PHE A 89 -9.26 -14.27 -30.14
C PHE A 89 -10.58 -14.51 -30.91
N LEU A 90 -10.78 -13.81 -32.02
CA LEU A 90 -11.99 -13.95 -32.81
C LEU A 90 -12.11 -15.31 -33.52
N LYS A 91 -11.04 -16.10 -33.55
CA LYS A 91 -11.00 -17.42 -34.25
C LYS A 91 -11.62 -18.57 -33.46
N SER A 92 -12.06 -18.34 -32.21
CA SER A 92 -12.70 -19.37 -31.39
C SER A 92 -13.80 -18.79 -30.51
N PRO A 93 -14.84 -19.58 -30.13
CA PRO A 93 -15.92 -19.08 -29.29
C PRO A 93 -15.44 -18.52 -27.92
N VAL A 94 -14.52 -19.22 -27.27
CA VAL A 94 -13.96 -18.76 -25.97
C VAL A 94 -13.15 -17.46 -26.14
N GLY A 95 -12.41 -17.34 -27.25
CA GLY A 95 -11.68 -16.11 -27.57
C GLY A 95 -12.62 -14.94 -27.86
N GLN A 96 -13.74 -15.18 -28.57
CA GLN A 96 -14.75 -14.15 -28.82
C GLN A 96 -15.34 -13.61 -27.53
N MET A 97 -15.61 -14.47 -26.53
CA MET A 97 -16.07 -14.02 -25.20
C MET A 97 -15.01 -13.11 -24.52
N TYR A 98 -13.74 -13.48 -24.62
CA TYR A 98 -12.62 -12.68 -24.09
C TYR A 98 -12.51 -11.32 -24.78
N HIS A 99 -12.54 -11.31 -26.12
CA HIS A 99 -12.50 -10.09 -26.93
C HIS A 99 -13.69 -9.16 -26.65
N GLN A 100 -14.89 -9.72 -26.53
CA GLN A 100 -16.08 -8.94 -26.19
C GLN A 100 -15.98 -8.31 -24.81
N PHE A 101 -15.40 -9.01 -23.83
CA PHE A 101 -15.25 -8.53 -22.47
C PHE A 101 -14.24 -7.38 -22.38
N TYR A 102 -13.04 -7.54 -22.96
CA TYR A 102 -11.98 -6.53 -22.88
C TYR A 102 -12.11 -5.39 -23.89
N GLY A 103 -12.73 -5.65 -25.04
CA GLY A 103 -12.89 -4.70 -26.13
C GLY A 103 -11.64 -4.58 -27.02
N GLU A 104 -11.87 -4.05 -28.22
CA GLU A 104 -10.86 -3.93 -29.28
C GLU A 104 -9.69 -3.04 -28.87
N ASN A 105 -9.96 -1.89 -28.27
CA ASN A 105 -8.94 -0.92 -27.93
C ASN A 105 -7.89 -1.45 -26.96
N MET A 106 -8.32 -2.24 -25.96
CA MET A 106 -7.40 -2.88 -25.02
C MET A 106 -6.45 -3.84 -25.73
N LEU A 107 -6.96 -4.60 -26.71
CA LEU A 107 -6.19 -5.60 -27.45
C LEU A 107 -5.29 -4.96 -28.53
N ARG A 108 -5.72 -3.86 -29.14
CA ARG A 108 -4.89 -3.09 -30.08
C ARG A 108 -3.77 -2.33 -29.38
N ALA A 109 -4.01 -1.86 -28.14
CA ALA A 109 -3.00 -1.22 -27.31
C ALA A 109 -1.99 -2.20 -26.70
N ASP A 110 -2.22 -3.52 -26.78
CA ASP A 110 -1.26 -4.53 -26.34
C ASP A 110 -0.25 -4.83 -27.46
N VAL A 111 0.83 -4.07 -27.42
CA VAL A 111 1.92 -4.06 -28.41
C VAL A 111 3.26 -4.34 -27.75
N CYS A 112 4.34 -4.30 -28.50
CA CYS A 112 5.69 -4.53 -27.99
C CYS A 112 6.68 -3.45 -28.47
N ASN A 113 7.91 -3.57 -28.02
CA ASN A 113 9.03 -2.67 -28.33
C ASN A 113 9.46 -2.64 -29.81
N ALA A 114 8.81 -3.38 -30.70
CA ALA A 114 9.04 -3.30 -32.15
C ALA A 114 8.44 -2.04 -32.78
N VAL A 115 7.56 -1.33 -32.07
CA VAL A 115 6.94 -0.08 -32.56
C VAL A 115 7.78 1.10 -32.12
N GLU A 116 8.56 1.65 -33.06
CA GLU A 116 9.58 2.70 -32.78
C GLU A 116 8.93 3.99 -32.22
N GLU A 117 7.77 4.38 -32.71
CA GLU A 117 7.05 5.60 -32.32
C GLU A 117 6.64 5.61 -30.84
N LEU A 118 6.46 4.43 -30.24
CA LEU A 118 6.11 4.31 -28.83
C LEU A 118 7.32 4.46 -27.89
N GLY A 119 8.53 4.25 -28.41
CA GLY A 119 9.74 4.18 -27.59
C GLY A 119 9.86 2.85 -26.85
N GLN A 120 10.91 2.70 -26.09
CA GLN A 120 11.25 1.46 -25.39
C GLN A 120 11.40 1.71 -23.88
N LEU A 121 10.67 0.90 -23.10
CA LEU A 121 10.74 0.99 -21.63
C LEU A 121 12.15 0.64 -21.12
N LEU A 122 12.80 -0.35 -21.70
CA LEU A 122 14.12 -0.81 -21.28
C LEU A 122 15.24 0.21 -21.53
N ASP A 123 15.04 1.10 -22.51
CA ASP A 123 16.01 2.15 -22.88
C ASP A 123 15.58 3.52 -22.36
N HIS A 124 14.38 3.62 -21.78
CA HIS A 124 13.81 4.88 -21.28
C HIS A 124 13.80 6.00 -22.33
N ASN A 125 13.48 5.66 -23.58
CA ASN A 125 13.53 6.57 -24.72
C ASN A 125 12.14 6.81 -25.35
N GLY A 126 12.08 7.66 -26.37
CA GLY A 126 10.86 8.00 -27.11
C GLY A 126 9.76 8.55 -26.19
N ALA A 127 8.51 8.27 -26.52
CA ALA A 127 7.33 8.73 -25.78
C ALA A 127 7.34 8.23 -24.34
N ILE A 128 7.81 7.00 -24.08
CA ILE A 128 7.94 6.47 -22.70
C ILE A 128 8.92 7.32 -21.89
N GLY A 129 10.10 7.60 -22.44
CA GLY A 129 11.09 8.44 -21.75
C GLY A 129 10.61 9.87 -21.52
N GLU A 130 9.77 10.43 -22.40
CA GLU A 130 9.12 11.73 -22.18
C GLU A 130 8.13 11.67 -21.05
N SER A 131 7.32 10.61 -20.97
CA SER A 131 6.36 10.40 -19.88
C SER A 131 7.05 10.22 -18.53
N GLU A 132 8.18 9.50 -18.49
CA GLU A 132 8.99 9.38 -17.26
C GLU A 132 9.54 10.73 -16.80
N ARG A 133 10.05 11.57 -17.73
CA ARG A 133 10.49 12.92 -17.40
C ARG A 133 9.35 13.81 -16.90
N ASN A 134 8.18 13.70 -17.54
CA ASN A 134 6.98 14.43 -17.11
C ASN A 134 6.52 13.97 -15.72
N ALA A 135 6.47 12.68 -15.47
CA ALA A 135 6.14 12.12 -14.15
C ALA A 135 7.17 12.57 -13.08
N ALA A 136 8.48 12.56 -13.39
CA ALA A 136 9.50 13.08 -12.47
C ALA A 136 9.22 14.54 -12.08
N ARG A 137 8.88 15.39 -13.05
CA ARG A 137 8.50 16.79 -12.82
C ARG A 137 7.26 16.91 -11.92
N ILE A 138 6.21 16.15 -12.21
CA ILE A 138 4.94 16.19 -11.46
C ILE A 138 5.14 15.73 -10.01
N PHE A 139 5.89 14.65 -9.80
CA PHE A 139 6.18 14.09 -8.47
C PHE A 139 7.36 14.77 -7.75
N ASN A 140 7.93 15.83 -8.33
CA ASN A 140 9.07 16.59 -7.78
C ASN A 140 10.34 15.76 -7.51
N ALA A 141 10.60 14.77 -8.35
CA ALA A 141 11.83 13.98 -8.37
C ALA A 141 12.79 14.46 -9.47
N ASP A 142 14.06 14.07 -9.39
CA ASP A 142 15.01 14.30 -10.48
C ASP A 142 14.89 13.25 -11.58
N HIS A 143 14.55 12.01 -11.16
CA HIS A 143 14.35 10.89 -12.07
C HIS A 143 13.09 10.13 -11.69
N CYS A 144 12.41 9.60 -12.72
CA CYS A 144 11.30 8.65 -12.59
C CYS A 144 11.54 7.51 -13.57
N PHE A 145 11.29 6.28 -13.13
CA PHE A 145 11.33 5.07 -13.95
C PHE A 145 10.03 4.30 -13.74
N PHE A 146 9.25 4.10 -14.79
CA PHE A 146 8.03 3.30 -14.72
C PHE A 146 8.36 1.83 -14.54
N VAL A 147 7.59 1.12 -13.74
CA VAL A 147 7.76 -0.29 -13.45
C VAL A 147 6.43 -1.00 -13.61
N THR A 148 6.41 -2.02 -14.46
CA THR A 148 5.18 -2.74 -14.87
C THR A 148 4.87 -3.99 -14.06
N ASN A 149 5.63 -4.24 -12.98
CA ASN A 149 5.44 -5.42 -12.13
C ASN A 149 5.35 -5.06 -10.63
N GLY A 150 4.74 -3.90 -10.35
CA GLY A 150 4.44 -3.40 -9.01
C GLY A 150 5.66 -2.96 -8.22
N THR A 151 5.41 -2.34 -7.07
CA THR A 151 6.48 -1.89 -6.15
C THR A 151 7.34 -3.05 -5.64
N SER A 152 6.85 -4.27 -5.66
CA SER A 152 7.68 -5.46 -5.38
C SER A 152 8.90 -5.55 -6.29
N THR A 153 8.76 -5.16 -7.56
CA THR A 153 9.87 -5.08 -8.52
C THR A 153 10.64 -3.78 -8.36
N SER A 154 9.97 -2.64 -8.17
CA SER A 154 10.63 -1.36 -7.90
C SER A 154 11.63 -1.45 -6.74
N ASN A 155 11.23 -2.10 -5.64
CA ASN A 155 12.08 -2.34 -4.48
C ASN A 155 13.33 -3.17 -4.83
N LYS A 156 13.17 -4.24 -5.63
CA LYS A 156 14.28 -5.10 -6.04
C LYS A 156 15.27 -4.37 -6.96
N ILE A 157 14.77 -3.52 -7.86
CA ILE A 157 15.60 -2.69 -8.75
C ILE A 157 16.47 -1.76 -7.90
N VAL A 158 15.89 -1.00 -6.98
CA VAL A 158 16.65 -0.11 -6.07
C VAL A 158 17.72 -0.88 -5.31
N TRP A 159 17.39 -2.05 -4.78
CA TRP A 159 18.33 -2.86 -4.02
C TRP A 159 19.45 -3.45 -4.85
N HIS A 160 19.19 -3.97 -6.06
CA HIS A 160 20.24 -4.49 -6.93
C HIS A 160 21.16 -3.39 -7.47
N HIS A 161 20.66 -2.16 -7.59
CA HIS A 161 21.52 -1.02 -7.90
C HIS A 161 22.41 -0.62 -6.73
N ALA A 162 21.87 -0.68 -5.50
CA ALA A 162 22.53 -0.07 -4.34
C ALA A 162 23.36 -1.04 -3.48
N VAL A 163 23.13 -2.36 -3.57
CA VAL A 163 23.59 -3.34 -2.58
C VAL A 163 24.32 -4.50 -3.25
N ALA A 164 25.48 -4.87 -2.69
CA ALA A 164 26.28 -6.02 -3.08
C ALA A 164 26.34 -7.07 -1.96
N PRO A 165 26.75 -8.34 -2.26
CA PRO A 165 26.89 -9.39 -1.25
C PRO A 165 27.80 -8.99 -0.09
N GLY A 166 27.34 -9.20 1.13
CA GLY A 166 28.06 -8.86 2.36
C GLY A 166 27.87 -7.43 2.85
N ASP A 167 27.23 -6.56 2.07
CA ASP A 167 26.91 -5.20 2.51
C ASP A 167 25.96 -5.19 3.71
N VAL A 168 26.21 -4.31 4.66
CA VAL A 168 25.32 -4.07 5.80
C VAL A 168 24.22 -3.10 5.37
N VAL A 169 22.98 -3.46 5.68
CA VAL A 169 21.78 -2.67 5.37
C VAL A 169 20.93 -2.46 6.62
N VAL A 170 20.27 -1.30 6.71
CA VAL A 170 19.33 -0.97 7.79
C VAL A 170 17.91 -1.08 7.25
N VAL A 171 17.06 -1.85 7.90
CA VAL A 171 15.75 -2.20 7.37
C VAL A 171 14.68 -2.13 8.45
N ASP A 172 13.54 -1.53 8.11
CA ASP A 172 12.32 -1.64 8.90
C ASP A 172 11.89 -3.11 9.03
N ARG A 173 11.73 -3.60 10.26
CA ARG A 173 11.26 -4.98 10.48
C ARG A 173 9.84 -5.20 9.96
N ASN A 174 9.07 -4.15 9.77
CA ASN A 174 7.73 -4.17 9.18
C ASN A 174 7.75 -4.02 7.65
N CYS A 175 8.89 -4.22 7.00
CA CYS A 175 9.00 -4.07 5.56
C CYS A 175 8.18 -5.12 4.79
N HIS A 176 7.79 -4.74 3.57
CA HIS A 176 7.13 -5.67 2.66
C HIS A 176 8.04 -6.83 2.29
N LYS A 177 7.46 -8.04 2.08
CA LYS A 177 8.21 -9.24 1.70
C LYS A 177 9.17 -9.07 0.51
N SER A 178 8.91 -8.12 -0.40
CA SER A 178 9.82 -7.83 -1.52
C SER A 178 11.18 -7.29 -1.08
N ILE A 179 11.24 -6.56 0.03
CA ILE A 179 12.52 -6.10 0.62
C ILE A 179 13.27 -7.30 1.20
N LEU A 180 12.60 -8.23 1.86
CA LEU A 180 13.23 -9.45 2.38
C LEU A 180 13.73 -10.35 1.24
N HIS A 181 12.97 -10.44 0.14
CA HIS A 181 13.46 -11.10 -1.07
C HIS A 181 14.68 -10.38 -1.66
N ALA A 182 14.70 -9.05 -1.65
CA ALA A 182 15.86 -8.28 -2.12
C ALA A 182 17.09 -8.54 -1.24
N ILE A 183 16.95 -8.64 0.08
CA ILE A 183 18.03 -9.05 1.01
C ILE A 183 18.60 -10.41 0.62
N ILE A 184 17.71 -11.40 0.37
CA ILE A 184 18.12 -12.75 -0.04
C ILE A 184 18.88 -12.71 -1.38
N MET A 185 18.34 -11.98 -2.37
CA MET A 185 18.88 -11.92 -3.73
C MET A 185 20.20 -11.18 -3.80
N THR A 186 20.38 -10.10 -3.03
CA THR A 186 21.60 -9.32 -3.00
C THR A 186 22.69 -9.88 -2.08
N GLY A 187 22.33 -10.80 -1.18
CA GLY A 187 23.26 -11.33 -0.17
C GLY A 187 23.62 -10.33 0.93
N ALA A 188 22.78 -9.34 1.17
CA ALA A 188 23.00 -8.34 2.21
C ALA A 188 22.85 -8.91 3.62
N ILE A 189 23.49 -8.22 4.58
CA ILE A 189 23.38 -8.52 6.02
C ILE A 189 22.46 -7.46 6.66
N PRO A 190 21.21 -7.84 7.05
CA PRO A 190 20.26 -6.90 7.57
C PRO A 190 20.49 -6.56 9.05
N VAL A 191 20.30 -5.29 9.37
CA VAL A 191 20.16 -4.73 10.72
C VAL A 191 18.75 -4.17 10.83
N PHE A 192 17.89 -4.85 11.58
CA PHE A 192 16.47 -4.50 11.66
C PHE A 192 16.18 -3.43 12.72
N LEU A 193 15.37 -2.44 12.33
CA LEU A 193 14.72 -1.50 13.23
C LEU A 193 13.32 -2.03 13.56
N LYS A 194 13.01 -2.17 14.85
CA LYS A 194 11.73 -2.74 15.30
C LYS A 194 10.67 -1.65 15.48
N PRO A 195 9.50 -1.76 14.83
CA PRO A 195 8.36 -0.86 15.07
C PRO A 195 7.68 -1.22 16.41
N THR A 196 6.99 -0.25 16.97
CA THR A 196 6.04 -0.45 18.07
C THR A 196 4.78 -1.15 17.57
N ARG A 197 3.94 -1.62 18.51
CA ARG A 197 2.61 -2.18 18.22
C ARG A 197 1.65 -1.83 19.35
N ASN A 198 0.37 -1.70 19.03
CA ASN A 198 -0.68 -1.69 20.05
C ASN A 198 -1.36 -3.06 20.15
N HIS A 199 -2.21 -3.22 21.15
CA HIS A 199 -2.88 -4.52 21.40
C HIS A 199 -3.99 -4.85 20.40
N PHE A 200 -4.43 -3.93 19.55
CA PHE A 200 -5.27 -4.25 18.39
C PHE A 200 -4.49 -4.93 17.25
N GLY A 201 -3.18 -5.09 17.40
CA GLY A 201 -2.29 -5.59 16.35
C GLY A 201 -1.92 -4.56 15.29
N ILE A 202 -2.29 -3.29 15.51
CA ILE A 202 -1.91 -2.18 14.63
C ILE A 202 -0.41 -1.91 14.80
N ILE A 203 0.27 -1.77 13.66
CA ILE A 203 1.69 -1.51 13.61
C ILE A 203 1.93 -0.03 13.84
N GLY A 204 2.69 0.25 14.90
CA GLY A 204 3.11 1.60 15.24
C GLY A 204 4.42 2.00 14.56
N PRO A 205 4.89 3.21 14.86
CA PRO A 205 6.16 3.70 14.33
C PRO A 205 7.37 3.02 14.97
N ILE A 206 8.46 3.01 14.23
CA ILE A 206 9.81 2.85 14.78
C ILE A 206 10.10 4.12 15.57
N PRO A 207 10.54 4.04 16.84
CA PRO A 207 10.91 5.21 17.62
C PRO A 207 12.00 6.04 16.93
N GLN A 208 11.92 7.37 17.01
CA GLN A 208 12.90 8.26 16.37
C GLN A 208 14.34 7.96 16.81
N SER A 209 14.56 7.60 18.07
CA SER A 209 15.88 7.24 18.60
C SER A 209 16.53 6.07 17.90
N GLU A 210 15.75 5.15 17.32
CA GLU A 210 16.27 4.01 16.57
C GLU A 210 17.01 4.42 15.27
N PHE A 211 16.75 5.63 14.76
CA PHE A 211 17.46 6.22 13.62
C PHE A 211 18.74 6.98 14.00
N GLU A 212 19.05 7.09 15.28
CA GLU A 212 20.32 7.68 15.73
C GLU A 212 21.48 6.76 15.33
N VAL A 213 22.55 7.36 14.79
CA VAL A 213 23.74 6.61 14.34
C VAL A 213 24.31 5.73 15.44
N ALA A 214 24.34 6.22 16.69
CA ALA A 214 24.82 5.46 17.85
C ALA A 214 23.99 4.19 18.10
N ASN A 215 22.67 4.27 17.95
CA ASN A 215 21.76 3.14 18.14
C ASN A 215 21.89 2.12 16.99
N ILE A 216 22.05 2.58 15.75
CA ILE A 216 22.33 1.70 14.61
C ILE A 216 23.66 0.97 14.80
N GLN A 217 24.72 1.69 15.25
CA GLN A 217 26.03 1.09 15.53
C GLN A 217 25.95 0.07 16.68
N ALA A 218 25.15 0.33 17.71
CA ALA A 218 24.92 -0.66 18.78
C ALA A 218 24.24 -1.94 18.26
N LYS A 219 23.28 -1.82 17.35
CA LYS A 219 22.63 -2.96 16.69
C LYS A 219 23.59 -3.74 15.77
N ILE A 220 24.42 -3.05 15.02
CA ILE A 220 25.49 -3.67 14.21
C ILE A 220 26.42 -4.49 15.11
N LYS A 221 26.88 -3.93 16.23
CA LYS A 221 27.73 -4.60 17.20
C LYS A 221 27.06 -5.84 17.82
N ALA A 222 25.75 -5.77 18.07
CA ALA A 222 24.97 -6.85 18.65
C ALA A 222 24.58 -7.96 17.65
N ASN A 223 24.71 -7.71 16.34
CA ASN A 223 24.31 -8.66 15.32
C ASN A 223 25.29 -9.86 15.25
N PRO A 224 24.86 -11.11 15.50
CA PRO A 224 25.74 -12.27 15.46
C PRO A 224 26.44 -12.49 14.12
N LEU A 225 25.81 -12.07 13.01
CA LEU A 225 26.35 -12.18 11.65
C LEU A 225 27.53 -11.22 11.40
N LEU A 226 27.69 -10.20 12.24
CA LEU A 226 28.73 -9.17 12.14
C LEU A 226 29.77 -9.28 13.26
N LYS A 227 29.91 -10.46 13.86
CA LYS A 227 30.88 -10.69 14.93
C LYS A 227 32.31 -10.36 14.46
N GLY A 228 32.99 -9.50 15.19
CA GLY A 228 34.36 -9.05 14.88
C GLY A 228 34.44 -7.83 13.95
N VAL A 229 33.33 -7.33 13.46
CA VAL A 229 33.29 -6.11 12.66
C VAL A 229 33.29 -4.86 13.55
N ASP A 230 34.11 -3.88 13.24
CA ASP A 230 34.11 -2.58 13.92
C ASP A 230 32.88 -1.76 13.48
N ALA A 231 31.84 -1.74 14.28
CA ALA A 231 30.59 -1.06 13.98
C ALA A 231 30.74 0.43 13.67
N LYS A 232 31.78 1.09 14.18
CA LYS A 232 32.03 2.52 13.90
C LYS A 232 32.54 2.78 12.48
N LYS A 233 33.14 1.77 11.85
CA LYS A 233 33.63 1.84 10.47
C LYS A 233 32.62 1.39 9.44
N VAL A 234 31.54 0.76 9.86
CA VAL A 234 30.48 0.31 8.96
C VAL A 234 29.67 1.52 8.49
N LYS A 235 29.56 1.67 7.19
CA LYS A 235 28.61 2.56 6.54
C LYS A 235 27.53 1.70 5.87
N PRO A 236 26.30 1.71 6.35
CA PRO A 236 25.24 0.96 5.69
C PRO A 236 25.00 1.45 4.26
N ARG A 237 24.85 0.52 3.34
CA ARG A 237 24.63 0.83 1.91
C ARG A 237 23.26 1.43 1.65
N VAL A 238 22.25 0.89 2.29
CA VAL A 238 20.87 1.36 2.18
C VAL A 238 20.17 1.33 3.53
N MET A 239 19.32 2.33 3.78
CA MET A 239 18.27 2.28 4.79
C MET A 239 16.94 2.20 4.06
N THR A 240 16.16 1.13 4.30
CA THR A 240 14.80 0.99 3.75
C THR A 240 13.76 1.09 4.85
N LEU A 241 12.84 2.04 4.68
CA LEU A 241 11.73 2.30 5.59
C LEU A 241 10.40 2.16 4.85
N THR A 242 9.45 1.45 5.46
CA THR A 242 8.05 1.47 5.05
C THR A 242 7.44 2.81 5.47
N GLN A 243 7.35 3.76 4.53
CA GLN A 243 6.99 5.14 4.82
C GLN A 243 5.54 5.32 5.23
N SER A 244 4.66 4.40 4.83
CA SER A 244 3.30 4.29 5.33
C SER A 244 3.00 2.85 5.72
N THR A 245 2.68 2.62 7.00
CA THR A 245 2.12 1.33 7.42
C THR A 245 0.74 1.11 6.78
N TYR A 246 0.22 -0.10 6.81
CA TYR A 246 -1.15 -0.39 6.36
C TYR A 246 -2.17 0.53 7.01
N ASP A 247 -2.06 0.72 8.33
CA ASP A 247 -3.01 1.50 9.12
C ASP A 247 -2.76 3.02 9.01
N GLY A 248 -1.76 3.46 8.25
CA GLY A 248 -1.54 4.86 7.89
C GLY A 248 -0.55 5.63 8.76
N VAL A 249 0.31 4.96 9.52
CA VAL A 249 1.38 5.65 10.25
C VAL A 249 2.47 6.10 9.29
N LEU A 250 2.72 7.40 9.25
CA LEU A 250 3.71 8.08 8.40
C LEU A 250 4.89 8.59 9.25
N TYR A 251 6.05 8.74 8.61
CA TYR A 251 7.26 9.29 9.23
C TYR A 251 7.63 10.64 8.63
N ASN A 252 8.20 11.52 9.45
CA ASN A 252 8.82 12.76 8.97
C ASN A 252 10.14 12.44 8.25
N THR A 253 10.07 12.40 6.91
CA THR A 253 11.21 12.02 6.07
C THR A 253 12.36 13.03 6.13
N GLU A 254 12.08 14.32 6.35
CA GLU A 254 13.12 15.34 6.46
C GLU A 254 13.98 15.12 7.72
N THR A 255 13.32 14.74 8.82
CA THR A 255 14.04 14.38 10.05
C THR A 255 14.97 13.18 9.83
N ILE A 256 14.45 12.11 9.19
CA ILE A 256 15.23 10.90 8.90
C ILE A 256 16.40 11.20 7.96
N LYS A 257 16.16 11.96 6.88
CA LYS A 257 17.21 12.42 5.97
C LYS A 257 18.31 13.17 6.72
N GLY A 258 17.93 14.11 7.60
CA GLY A 258 18.87 14.87 8.40
C GLY A 258 19.70 14.00 9.37
N MET A 259 19.10 12.96 9.97
CA MET A 259 19.79 12.06 10.91
C MET A 259 20.78 11.12 10.22
N LEU A 260 20.51 10.70 8.99
CA LEU A 260 21.23 9.62 8.32
C LEU A 260 22.11 10.06 7.15
N ASP A 261 22.02 11.34 6.71
CA ASP A 261 22.81 11.87 5.59
C ASP A 261 24.31 11.70 5.80
N GLY A 262 24.98 11.05 4.87
CA GLY A 262 26.40 10.75 4.90
C GLY A 262 26.82 9.57 5.78
N TYR A 263 25.95 9.08 6.65
CA TYR A 263 26.15 7.81 7.36
C TYR A 263 25.63 6.62 6.54
N VAL A 264 24.45 6.76 5.94
CA VAL A 264 23.88 5.80 5.00
C VAL A 264 24.03 6.33 3.59
N GLU A 265 24.47 5.51 2.64
CA GLU A 265 24.70 5.98 1.27
C GLU A 265 23.39 6.21 0.49
N ASN A 266 22.39 5.36 0.68
CA ASN A 266 21.12 5.41 -0.02
C ASN A 266 19.95 5.35 0.97
N LEU A 267 19.05 6.32 0.90
CA LEU A 267 17.83 6.37 1.70
C LEU A 267 16.65 5.93 0.83
N HIS A 268 16.07 4.79 1.12
CA HIS A 268 14.96 4.21 0.38
C HIS A 268 13.68 4.24 1.23
N PHE A 269 12.69 4.98 0.76
CA PHE A 269 11.37 5.06 1.35
C PHE A 269 10.41 4.22 0.49
N ASP A 270 9.94 3.10 1.04
CA ASP A 270 8.87 2.32 0.41
C ASP A 270 7.54 3.04 0.65
N GLU A 271 7.14 3.83 -0.33
CA GLU A 271 5.90 4.62 -0.38
C GLU A 271 4.80 3.91 -1.18
N ALA A 272 4.80 2.57 -1.23
CA ALA A 272 3.79 1.82 -1.98
C ALA A 272 2.35 2.20 -1.59
N TRP A 273 2.14 2.68 -0.38
CA TRP A 273 0.85 3.14 0.14
C TRP A 273 0.74 4.67 0.27
N LEU A 274 1.64 5.45 -0.38
CA LEU A 274 1.70 6.90 -0.18
C LEU A 274 1.91 7.73 -1.46
N PRO A 275 1.50 7.30 -2.66
CA PRO A 275 1.77 8.06 -3.89
C PRO A 275 1.03 9.39 -3.97
N HIS A 276 -0.01 9.61 -3.17
CA HIS A 276 -0.85 10.80 -3.14
C HIS A 276 -0.28 11.96 -2.32
N ALA A 277 0.60 11.66 -1.37
CA ALA A 277 1.00 12.64 -0.34
C ALA A 277 1.73 13.88 -0.89
N ALA A 278 2.47 13.74 -1.99
CA ALA A 278 3.21 14.85 -2.61
C ALA A 278 2.31 15.98 -3.15
N PHE A 279 1.01 15.73 -3.33
CA PHE A 279 0.08 16.61 -4.03
C PHE A 279 -0.79 17.47 -3.11
N HIS A 280 -0.75 17.23 -1.80
CA HIS A 280 -1.53 18.02 -0.87
C HIS A 280 -0.67 18.51 0.32
N PRO A 281 -0.75 19.83 0.66
CA PRO A 281 0.06 20.41 1.75
C PRO A 281 -0.23 19.80 3.12
N PHE A 282 -1.35 19.10 3.30
CA PHE A 282 -1.71 18.37 4.51
C PHE A 282 -0.60 17.40 4.97
N TYR A 283 0.08 16.75 4.02
CA TYR A 283 1.13 15.77 4.34
C TYR A 283 2.49 16.38 4.64
N GLY A 284 2.69 17.67 4.37
CA GLY A 284 3.89 18.44 4.76
C GLY A 284 5.20 17.68 4.49
N THR A 285 5.92 17.33 5.54
CA THR A 285 7.23 16.64 5.50
C THR A 285 7.13 15.11 5.58
N TYR A 286 5.94 14.54 5.47
CA TYR A 286 5.70 13.10 5.66
C TYR A 286 5.73 12.27 4.36
N HIS A 287 6.47 12.71 3.35
CA HIS A 287 6.75 11.96 2.11
C HIS A 287 8.14 12.29 1.59
N ALA A 288 8.74 11.42 0.77
CA ALA A 288 10.15 11.51 0.40
C ALA A 288 10.47 12.63 -0.61
N MET A 289 9.61 12.88 -1.61
CA MET A 289 9.85 13.84 -2.68
C MET A 289 9.08 15.15 -2.46
N GLY A 290 9.67 16.31 -2.78
CA GLY A 290 8.98 17.59 -2.68
C GLY A 290 9.83 18.80 -3.07
N LYS A 291 9.23 19.79 -3.72
CA LYS A 291 9.89 20.97 -4.31
C LYS A 291 10.69 21.82 -3.31
N LYS A 292 10.22 21.94 -2.07
CA LYS A 292 10.82 22.80 -1.05
C LYS A 292 11.75 22.05 -0.11
N ARG A 293 12.05 20.79 -0.38
CA ARG A 293 12.83 19.97 0.53
C ARG A 293 14.31 20.17 0.31
N SER A 294 15.04 20.23 1.39
CA SER A 294 16.50 20.22 1.33
C SER A 294 16.95 18.89 0.78
N ARG A 295 17.81 18.93 -0.23
CA ARG A 295 18.50 17.74 -0.71
C ARG A 295 19.51 17.31 0.34
N PRO A 296 19.61 16.00 0.66
CA PRO A 296 20.73 15.50 1.43
C PRO A 296 22.08 15.92 0.77
N LYS A 297 23.12 16.07 1.57
CA LYS A 297 24.43 16.41 1.01
C LYS A 297 25.05 15.25 0.24
N ASN A 298 24.93 14.03 0.79
CA ASN A 298 25.69 12.88 0.33
C ASN A 298 24.82 11.68 -0.08
N SER A 299 23.66 11.49 0.57
CA SER A 299 22.84 10.31 0.36
C SER A 299 21.85 10.50 -0.78
N LEU A 300 21.77 9.54 -1.71
CA LEU A 300 20.69 9.47 -2.69
C LEU A 300 19.36 9.09 -2.01
N VAL A 301 18.25 9.63 -2.49
CA VAL A 301 16.91 9.31 -1.97
C VAL A 301 16.10 8.60 -3.03
N TYR A 302 15.58 7.44 -2.68
CA TYR A 302 14.66 6.65 -3.50
C TYR A 302 13.29 6.60 -2.86
N ALA A 303 12.24 6.74 -3.65
CA ALA A 303 10.87 6.44 -3.26
C ALA A 303 10.27 5.47 -4.27
N THR A 304 9.74 4.35 -3.77
CA THR A 304 9.05 3.35 -4.60
C THR A 304 7.56 3.42 -4.32
N GLN A 305 6.75 3.68 -5.33
CA GLN A 305 5.32 3.94 -5.17
C GLN A 305 4.48 3.01 -6.04
N SER A 306 3.40 2.46 -5.47
CA SER A 306 2.36 1.75 -6.23
C SER A 306 1.30 2.74 -6.69
N ILE A 307 1.32 3.05 -7.97
CA ILE A 307 0.34 3.96 -8.58
C ILE A 307 -1.07 3.37 -8.52
N HIS A 308 -1.16 2.05 -8.68
CA HIS A 308 -2.44 1.33 -8.70
C HIS A 308 -3.18 1.24 -7.36
N LYS A 309 -2.52 1.55 -6.22
CA LYS A 309 -3.17 1.40 -4.91
C LYS A 309 -4.06 2.57 -4.54
N LEU A 310 -3.61 3.79 -4.77
CA LEU A 310 -4.30 5.00 -4.32
C LEU A 310 -4.58 6.00 -5.45
N LEU A 311 -3.83 5.94 -6.54
CA LEU A 311 -4.03 6.72 -7.76
C LEU A 311 -4.68 5.88 -8.87
N ALA A 312 -4.81 6.43 -10.07
CA ALA A 312 -5.57 5.83 -11.16
C ALA A 312 -4.77 4.83 -12.04
N GLY A 313 -3.77 4.16 -11.48
CA GLY A 313 -3.04 3.10 -12.20
C GLY A 313 -3.80 1.76 -12.22
N ILE A 314 -3.66 0.99 -13.30
CA ILE A 314 -4.11 -0.41 -13.30
C ILE A 314 -3.17 -1.28 -12.48
N SER A 315 -3.60 -2.49 -12.08
CA SER A 315 -2.79 -3.39 -11.27
C SER A 315 -1.38 -3.55 -11.84
N GLN A 316 -0.36 -3.57 -10.95
CA GLN A 316 1.08 -3.59 -11.24
C GLN A 316 1.70 -2.23 -11.64
N ALA A 317 0.90 -1.19 -11.92
CA ALA A 317 1.45 0.15 -12.17
C ALA A 317 2.22 0.67 -10.95
N SER A 318 3.50 0.94 -11.15
CA SER A 318 4.44 1.41 -10.13
C SER A 318 5.51 2.30 -10.76
N HIS A 319 6.26 3.01 -9.93
CA HIS A 319 7.46 3.71 -10.36
C HIS A 319 8.51 3.81 -9.27
N VAL A 320 9.74 4.08 -9.69
CA VAL A 320 10.85 4.48 -8.82
C VAL A 320 11.10 5.96 -9.04
N LEU A 321 10.98 6.76 -7.99
CA LEU A 321 11.35 8.17 -7.97
C LEU A 321 12.71 8.32 -7.29
N ILE A 322 13.60 9.14 -7.86
CA ILE A 322 14.93 9.34 -7.31
C ILE A 322 15.24 10.83 -7.19
N GLN A 323 15.79 11.21 -6.05
CA GLN A 323 16.32 12.54 -5.79
C GLN A 323 17.84 12.45 -5.63
N ASP A 324 18.55 13.17 -6.48
CA ASP A 324 20.00 13.35 -6.37
C ASP A 324 20.36 14.08 -5.06
N SER A 325 21.52 13.74 -4.49
CA SER A 325 22.08 14.55 -3.41
C SER A 325 22.82 15.78 -3.95
N GLN A 326 23.34 16.62 -3.06
CA GLN A 326 24.17 17.76 -3.49
C GLN A 326 25.48 17.30 -4.10
N ASN A 327 26.10 16.24 -3.56
CA ASN A 327 27.43 15.76 -3.94
C ASN A 327 27.39 14.51 -4.84
N THR A 328 26.30 13.77 -4.88
CA THR A 328 26.18 12.51 -5.62
C THR A 328 24.95 12.56 -6.52
N LYS A 329 25.14 12.25 -7.78
CA LYS A 329 24.07 12.12 -8.76
C LYS A 329 23.91 10.66 -9.16
N LEU A 330 22.68 10.30 -9.51
CA LEU A 330 22.39 8.99 -10.07
C LEU A 330 23.11 8.82 -11.41
N ASP A 331 23.86 7.73 -11.56
CA ASP A 331 24.25 7.23 -12.86
C ASP A 331 23.09 6.42 -13.43
N ARG A 332 22.37 7.02 -14.40
CA ARG A 332 21.18 6.40 -15.01
C ARG A 332 21.52 5.11 -15.76
N HIS A 333 22.71 5.03 -16.35
CA HIS A 333 23.13 3.84 -17.09
C HIS A 333 23.35 2.66 -16.14
N LEU A 334 24.08 2.88 -15.05
CA LEU A 334 24.27 1.84 -14.03
C LEU A 334 22.98 1.47 -13.31
N PHE A 335 22.07 2.42 -13.10
CA PHE A 335 20.74 2.10 -12.56
C PHE A 335 19.93 1.22 -13.53
N ASN A 336 20.04 1.49 -14.82
CA ASN A 336 19.35 0.71 -15.84
C ASN A 336 19.82 -0.75 -15.90
N GLU A 337 21.08 -1.06 -15.60
CA GLU A 337 21.55 -2.45 -15.50
C GLU A 337 20.76 -3.24 -14.43
N ALA A 338 20.50 -2.62 -13.28
CA ALA A 338 19.65 -3.24 -12.25
C ALA A 338 18.17 -3.32 -12.70
N TYR A 339 17.69 -2.31 -13.43
CA TYR A 339 16.34 -2.27 -13.96
C TYR A 339 16.10 -3.42 -14.95
N LEU A 340 17.02 -3.66 -15.87
CA LEU A 340 16.98 -4.71 -16.89
C LEU A 340 16.87 -6.12 -16.27
N MET A 341 17.54 -6.37 -15.14
CA MET A 341 17.46 -7.67 -14.45
C MET A 341 16.03 -8.03 -13.95
N HIS A 342 15.18 -7.05 -13.81
CA HIS A 342 13.84 -7.22 -13.21
C HIS A 342 12.70 -6.89 -14.14
N THR A 343 12.99 -6.51 -15.39
CA THR A 343 11.98 -6.04 -16.34
C THR A 343 11.90 -6.97 -17.53
N SER A 344 10.70 -7.37 -17.93
CA SER A 344 10.46 -8.13 -19.14
C SER A 344 10.87 -7.33 -20.36
N THR A 345 11.43 -7.99 -21.38
CA THR A 345 11.65 -7.40 -22.72
C THR A 345 10.34 -7.13 -23.48
N SER A 346 9.20 -7.64 -22.97
CA SER A 346 7.86 -7.44 -23.54
C SER A 346 6.93 -6.89 -22.45
N PRO A 347 7.14 -5.64 -21.99
CA PRO A 347 6.30 -5.05 -20.95
C PRO A 347 4.90 -4.79 -21.48
N GLN A 348 3.89 -4.85 -20.61
CA GLN A 348 2.52 -4.53 -20.99
C GLN A 348 2.32 -3.02 -21.10
N TYR A 349 2.03 -2.52 -22.28
CA TYR A 349 1.96 -1.09 -22.58
C TYR A 349 0.76 -0.39 -21.93
N SER A 350 -0.36 -1.09 -21.71
CA SER A 350 -1.49 -0.55 -20.96
C SER A 350 -1.12 -0.18 -19.51
N ILE A 351 -0.17 -0.90 -18.88
CA ILE A 351 0.34 -0.56 -17.54
C ILE A 351 1.14 0.74 -17.61
N ILE A 352 2.03 0.88 -18.61
CA ILE A 352 2.84 2.09 -18.83
C ILE A 352 1.92 3.29 -19.07
N ALA A 353 0.92 3.13 -19.95
CA ALA A 353 -0.07 4.17 -20.23
C ALA A 353 -0.84 4.59 -18.97
N SER A 354 -1.17 3.63 -18.09
CA SER A 354 -1.85 3.95 -16.84
C SER A 354 -0.94 4.72 -15.86
N CYS A 355 0.38 4.47 -15.84
CA CYS A 355 1.34 5.28 -15.07
C CYS A 355 1.39 6.71 -15.59
N ASP A 356 1.44 6.88 -16.91
CA ASP A 356 1.49 8.18 -17.59
C ASP A 356 0.23 9.00 -17.31
N VAL A 357 -0.95 8.40 -17.54
CA VAL A 357 -2.25 9.03 -17.27
C VAL A 357 -2.42 9.37 -15.80
N ALA A 358 -2.08 8.44 -14.90
CA ALA A 358 -2.18 8.68 -13.46
C ALA A 358 -1.26 9.85 -13.02
N ALA A 359 -0.06 9.97 -13.58
CA ALA A 359 0.82 11.10 -13.33
C ALA A 359 0.20 12.41 -13.84
N ALA A 360 -0.33 12.43 -15.06
CA ALA A 360 -0.99 13.60 -15.63
C ALA A 360 -2.21 14.05 -14.82
N MET A 361 -3.02 13.12 -14.29
CA MET A 361 -4.14 13.43 -13.40
C MET A 361 -3.70 14.14 -12.12
N MET A 362 -2.47 13.95 -11.69
CA MET A 362 -1.90 14.58 -10.50
C MET A 362 -1.25 15.94 -10.79
N GLU A 363 -1.23 16.41 -12.04
CA GLU A 363 -0.78 17.77 -12.39
C GLU A 363 -1.58 18.82 -11.60
N PRO A 364 -0.92 19.76 -10.91
CA PRO A 364 -1.64 20.83 -10.22
C PRO A 364 -2.49 21.69 -11.18
N PRO A 365 -3.70 22.12 -10.77
CA PRO A 365 -4.33 21.96 -9.45
C PRO A 365 -5.13 20.66 -9.28
N GLY A 366 -5.26 19.84 -10.32
CA GLY A 366 -6.10 18.65 -10.34
C GLY A 366 -5.75 17.66 -9.23
N GLY A 367 -4.48 17.30 -9.08
CA GLY A 367 -4.02 16.37 -8.07
C GLY A 367 -4.32 16.82 -6.65
N THR A 368 -4.13 18.12 -6.35
CA THR A 368 -4.50 18.69 -5.04
C THR A 368 -5.98 18.51 -4.75
N ALA A 369 -6.84 18.79 -5.73
CA ALA A 369 -8.29 18.67 -5.57
C ALA A 369 -8.72 17.21 -5.36
N LEU A 370 -8.12 16.25 -6.09
CA LEU A 370 -8.42 14.84 -5.94
C LEU A 370 -8.02 14.29 -4.56
N VAL A 371 -6.85 14.67 -4.06
CA VAL A 371 -6.40 14.27 -2.71
C VAL A 371 -7.25 14.90 -1.64
N GLU A 372 -7.61 16.19 -1.78
CA GLU A 372 -8.51 16.87 -0.84
C GLU A 372 -9.89 16.21 -0.79
N GLU A 373 -10.45 15.78 -1.93
CA GLU A 373 -11.70 15.01 -1.96
C GLU A 373 -11.58 13.69 -1.21
N SER A 374 -10.46 12.95 -1.38
CA SER A 374 -10.24 11.69 -0.66
C SER A 374 -10.15 11.91 0.86
N ILE A 375 -9.47 12.98 1.30
CA ILE A 375 -9.41 13.34 2.72
C ILE A 375 -10.80 13.71 3.24
N ALA A 376 -11.56 14.51 2.49
CA ALA A 376 -12.90 14.93 2.86
C ALA A 376 -13.85 13.74 3.04
N GLU A 377 -13.88 12.81 2.07
CA GLU A 377 -14.71 11.59 2.15
C GLU A 377 -14.31 10.71 3.36
N ALA A 378 -13.01 10.58 3.64
CA ALA A 378 -12.55 9.83 4.81
C ALA A 378 -12.99 10.47 6.13
N LEU A 379 -12.98 11.80 6.21
CA LEU A 379 -13.43 12.53 7.39
C LEU A 379 -14.95 12.50 7.54
N ASP A 380 -15.70 12.59 6.45
CA ASP A 380 -17.16 12.47 6.46
C ASP A 380 -17.59 11.08 6.95
N PHE A 381 -16.91 10.02 6.50
CA PHE A 381 -17.12 8.68 7.02
C PHE A 381 -16.84 8.59 8.53
N ARG A 382 -15.72 9.16 9.02
CA ARG A 382 -15.40 9.16 10.46
C ARG A 382 -16.42 9.92 11.29
N ARG A 383 -16.92 11.06 10.77
CA ARG A 383 -18.02 11.82 11.41
C ARG A 383 -19.32 11.01 11.46
N ALA A 384 -19.66 10.35 10.34
CA ALA A 384 -20.85 9.51 10.28
C ALA A 384 -20.76 8.36 11.30
N MET A 385 -19.62 7.67 11.40
CA MET A 385 -19.39 6.60 12.38
C MET A 385 -19.53 7.12 13.82
N ARG A 386 -18.98 8.30 14.12
CA ARG A 386 -19.09 8.94 15.44
C ARG A 386 -20.55 9.32 15.74
N LYS A 387 -21.25 9.90 14.77
CA LYS A 387 -22.65 10.27 14.95
C LYS A 387 -23.53 9.06 15.31
N VAL A 388 -23.31 7.92 14.66
CA VAL A 388 -24.00 6.67 14.99
C VAL A 388 -23.64 6.18 16.40
N ASP A 389 -22.36 6.26 16.81
CA ASP A 389 -21.91 5.92 18.17
C ASP A 389 -22.62 6.80 19.22
N ASP A 390 -22.71 8.10 18.96
CA ASP A 390 -23.42 9.05 19.82
C ASP A 390 -24.92 8.76 19.91
N GLU A 391 -25.56 8.36 18.80
CA GLU A 391 -26.99 7.98 18.75
C GLU A 391 -27.27 6.70 19.55
N PHE A 392 -26.39 5.71 19.52
CA PHE A 392 -26.50 4.51 20.36
C PHE A 392 -26.18 4.76 21.84
N GLY A 393 -25.42 5.79 22.16
CA GLY A 393 -25.13 6.25 23.53
C GLY A 393 -24.36 5.22 24.36
N LYS A 394 -25.10 4.47 25.26
CA LYS A 394 -24.46 3.45 26.10
C LYS A 394 -24.39 2.05 25.47
N ASP A 395 -25.03 1.88 24.32
CA ASP A 395 -24.98 0.62 23.59
C ASP A 395 -23.67 0.56 22.78
N TRP A 396 -23.34 -0.62 22.29
CA TRP A 396 -22.07 -0.81 21.59
C TRP A 396 -22.17 -0.36 20.12
N TRP A 397 -21.02 0.17 19.61
CA TRP A 397 -20.82 0.46 18.20
C TRP A 397 -19.37 0.25 17.80
N PHE A 398 -19.10 0.26 16.52
CA PHE A 398 -17.78 0.22 15.93
C PHE A 398 -17.11 1.60 16.00
N LYS A 399 -15.79 1.63 16.19
CA LYS A 399 -15.03 2.89 16.27
C LYS A 399 -13.97 2.95 15.20
N VAL A 400 -13.76 4.13 14.63
CA VAL A 400 -12.63 4.34 13.71
C VAL A 400 -11.41 4.77 14.51
N TRP A 401 -10.36 3.96 14.47
CA TRP A 401 -9.10 4.27 15.14
C TRP A 401 -8.51 5.55 14.58
N GLY A 402 -8.14 6.50 15.45
CA GLY A 402 -7.61 7.81 15.07
C GLY A 402 -7.86 8.87 16.15
N PRO A 403 -7.53 10.13 15.86
CA PRO A 403 -7.78 11.24 16.78
C PRO A 403 -9.26 11.36 17.15
N GLU A 404 -9.53 11.59 18.45
CA GLU A 404 -10.90 11.70 18.96
C GLU A 404 -11.55 13.04 18.57
N ASN A 405 -10.76 14.11 18.47
CA ASN A 405 -11.26 15.46 18.18
C ASN A 405 -11.23 15.73 16.67
N LEU A 406 -12.28 15.31 15.97
CA LEU A 406 -12.49 15.66 14.57
C LEU A 406 -13.20 17.02 14.50
N VAL A 407 -12.78 17.85 13.51
CA VAL A 407 -13.53 19.06 13.17
C VAL A 407 -14.90 18.71 12.60
N ASP A 408 -15.89 19.56 12.83
CA ASP A 408 -17.28 19.28 12.41
C ASP A 408 -17.44 19.35 10.90
N GLU A 409 -16.67 20.21 10.23
CA GLU A 409 -16.71 20.39 8.78
C GLU A 409 -15.29 20.52 8.18
N GLY A 410 -15.17 20.24 6.87
CA GLY A 410 -13.91 20.35 6.13
C GLY A 410 -12.88 19.30 6.48
N ILE A 411 -11.64 19.50 6.07
CA ILE A 411 -10.54 18.52 6.25
C ILE A 411 -9.72 18.75 7.54
N GLY A 412 -9.98 19.82 8.31
CA GLY A 412 -9.22 20.13 9.52
C GLY A 412 -7.77 20.51 9.22
N ARG A 413 -6.91 20.34 10.22
CA ARG A 413 -5.48 20.68 10.14
C ARG A 413 -4.64 19.42 10.26
N ALA A 414 -3.50 19.40 9.57
CA ALA A 414 -2.53 18.31 9.65
C ALA A 414 -2.04 18.04 11.07
N GLU A 415 -1.89 19.11 11.88
CA GLU A 415 -1.43 19.03 13.28
C GLU A 415 -2.34 18.17 14.16
N ASP A 416 -3.61 18.05 13.83
CA ASP A 416 -4.58 17.25 14.58
C ASP A 416 -4.35 15.74 14.37
N TRP A 417 -3.59 15.37 13.33
CA TRP A 417 -3.27 14.00 12.95
C TRP A 417 -1.85 13.55 13.35
N ILE A 418 -1.06 14.45 13.96
CA ILE A 418 0.25 14.10 14.48
C ILE A 418 0.10 13.14 15.66
N ILE A 419 0.83 12.03 15.62
CA ILE A 419 0.89 11.06 16.71
C ILE A 419 1.79 11.63 17.81
N ARG A 420 1.19 11.93 18.98
CA ARG A 420 1.86 12.54 20.12
C ARG A 420 2.00 11.53 21.25
N SER A 421 3.00 11.72 22.12
CA SER A 421 3.17 10.88 23.31
C SER A 421 1.92 10.85 24.18
N ASP A 422 1.55 9.66 24.67
CA ASP A 422 0.40 9.41 25.55
C ASP A 422 0.39 10.30 26.81
N SER A 423 1.57 10.74 27.27
CA SER A 423 1.73 11.50 28.50
C SER A 423 1.43 13.00 28.37
N ARG A 424 1.28 13.54 27.14
CA ARG A 424 1.30 14.99 26.91
C ARG A 424 -0.05 15.70 26.91
N LYS A 425 -1.15 15.03 26.56
CA LYS A 425 -2.51 15.65 26.52
C LYS A 425 -3.60 14.63 26.81
N LYS A 426 -4.68 15.09 27.46
CA LYS A 426 -5.94 14.33 27.53
C LYS A 426 -6.42 14.07 26.08
N GLY A 427 -6.65 12.80 25.72
CA GLY A 427 -7.04 12.41 24.37
C GLY A 427 -5.90 12.00 23.44
N SER A 428 -4.62 12.01 23.87
CA SER A 428 -3.48 11.55 23.05
C SER A 428 -3.26 10.02 23.09
N LYS A 429 -3.98 9.30 23.94
CA LYS A 429 -3.82 7.84 24.13
C LYS A 429 -4.46 6.98 23.04
N TRP A 430 -5.21 7.56 22.13
CA TRP A 430 -5.98 6.83 21.11
C TRP A 430 -5.15 5.86 20.26
N HIS A 431 -3.85 6.14 20.06
CA HIS A 431 -2.99 5.32 19.23
C HIS A 431 -2.43 4.08 19.93
N GLY A 432 -2.22 4.09 21.25
CA GLY A 432 -1.74 2.96 22.04
C GLY A 432 -0.27 2.57 21.82
N PHE A 433 0.59 3.48 21.32
CA PHE A 433 2.01 3.22 21.07
C PHE A 433 2.95 3.72 22.17
N GLY A 434 2.41 4.33 23.23
CA GLY A 434 3.19 4.85 24.33
C GLY A 434 3.87 6.20 24.03
N GLN A 435 5.14 6.32 24.37
CA GLN A 435 5.90 7.57 24.21
C GLN A 435 6.40 7.75 22.78
N MET A 436 6.06 8.90 22.17
CA MET A 436 6.42 9.26 20.80
C MET A 436 7.16 10.60 20.78
N ALA A 437 8.07 10.77 19.82
CA ALA A 437 8.69 12.05 19.54
C ALA A 437 7.69 12.98 18.85
N ASP A 438 7.60 14.23 19.30
CA ASP A 438 6.65 15.21 18.78
C ASP A 438 6.96 15.54 17.31
N GLY A 439 5.93 15.48 16.44
CA GLY A 439 6.07 15.81 15.02
C GLY A 439 6.85 14.80 14.18
N PHE A 440 7.29 13.68 14.77
CA PHE A 440 8.01 12.64 14.01
C PHE A 440 7.08 11.72 13.22
N ASN A 441 5.88 11.47 13.73
CA ASN A 441 4.90 10.60 13.08
C ASN A 441 3.53 11.26 12.95
N MET A 442 2.81 10.88 11.91
CA MET A 442 1.46 11.34 11.59
C MET A 442 0.59 10.15 11.19
N LEU A 443 -0.71 10.21 11.46
CA LEU A 443 -1.68 9.27 10.89
C LEU A 443 -2.27 9.85 9.60
N ASP A 444 -2.27 9.07 8.55
CA ASP A 444 -2.92 9.40 7.28
C ASP A 444 -4.45 9.28 7.40
N PRO A 445 -5.23 10.35 7.25
CA PRO A 445 -6.68 10.32 7.46
C PRO A 445 -7.43 9.45 6.46
N ILE A 446 -6.90 9.24 5.24
CA ILE A 446 -7.56 8.43 4.20
C ILE A 446 -7.45 6.92 4.47
N LYS A 447 -6.70 6.52 5.47
CA LYS A 447 -6.57 5.15 5.94
C LYS A 447 -7.38 4.96 7.20
N ALA A 448 -8.45 4.18 7.12
CA ALA A 448 -9.39 4.00 8.22
C ALA A 448 -9.37 2.56 8.72
N THR A 449 -8.87 2.37 9.93
CA THR A 449 -8.95 1.12 10.67
C THR A 449 -10.16 1.19 11.59
N ILE A 450 -11.12 0.30 11.38
CA ILE A 450 -12.32 0.19 12.18
C ILE A 450 -12.08 -0.87 13.26
N VAL A 451 -12.27 -0.49 14.51
CA VAL A 451 -12.13 -1.36 15.68
C VAL A 451 -13.48 -1.92 16.08
N THR A 452 -13.53 -3.22 16.32
CA THR A 452 -14.71 -3.94 16.81
C THR A 452 -14.67 -4.10 18.33
N PRO A 453 -15.83 -4.19 19.01
CA PRO A 453 -15.91 -4.39 20.47
C PRO A 453 -15.24 -5.70 20.92
N GLY A 454 -14.72 -5.73 22.15
CA GLY A 454 -14.22 -6.93 22.81
C GLY A 454 -12.77 -6.91 23.25
N LEU A 455 -11.99 -5.94 22.77
CA LEU A 455 -10.59 -5.72 23.16
C LEU A 455 -10.34 -4.22 23.34
N ASN A 456 -9.58 -3.82 24.35
CA ASN A 456 -9.18 -2.45 24.56
C ASN A 456 -7.68 -2.23 24.27
N LEU A 457 -7.25 -0.96 24.27
CA LEU A 457 -5.85 -0.58 24.02
C LEU A 457 -4.86 -1.11 25.07
N ASP A 458 -5.33 -1.43 26.28
CA ASP A 458 -4.50 -2.04 27.34
C ASP A 458 -4.33 -3.56 27.18
N GLY A 459 -4.91 -4.15 26.12
CA GLY A 459 -4.87 -5.58 25.84
C GLY A 459 -5.85 -6.43 26.67
N LYS A 460 -6.79 -5.79 27.35
CA LYS A 460 -7.79 -6.49 28.16
C LYS A 460 -8.99 -6.84 27.30
N PHE A 461 -9.41 -8.11 27.43
CA PHE A 461 -10.65 -8.60 26.82
C PHE A 461 -11.85 -8.18 27.64
N ASP A 462 -12.90 -7.71 26.97
CA ASP A 462 -14.21 -7.49 27.57
C ASP A 462 -14.92 -8.83 27.83
N LYS A 463 -16.08 -8.78 28.49
CA LYS A 463 -16.87 -9.98 28.73
C LYS A 463 -17.44 -10.59 27.44
N THR A 464 -17.73 -9.75 26.47
CA THR A 464 -18.25 -10.12 25.15
C THR A 464 -17.44 -9.40 24.08
N GLY A 465 -17.39 -9.97 22.88
CA GLY A 465 -16.64 -9.33 21.79
C GLY A 465 -17.08 -9.79 20.40
N ILE A 466 -16.70 -9.00 19.42
CA ILE A 466 -16.98 -9.23 18.00
C ILE A 466 -15.67 -9.42 17.28
N PRO A 467 -15.19 -10.66 17.07
CA PRO A 467 -14.02 -10.93 16.25
C PRO A 467 -14.19 -10.36 14.84
N ALA A 468 -13.21 -9.59 14.37
CA ALA A 468 -13.31 -8.92 13.07
C ALA A 468 -13.46 -9.91 11.90
N SER A 469 -12.95 -11.14 12.02
CA SER A 469 -13.10 -12.18 11.01
C SER A 469 -14.55 -12.58 10.76
N VAL A 470 -15.42 -12.58 11.79
CA VAL A 470 -16.85 -12.85 11.62
C VAL A 470 -17.52 -11.69 10.91
N LEU A 471 -17.24 -10.46 11.33
CA LEU A 471 -17.78 -9.26 10.71
C LEU A 471 -17.38 -9.14 9.24
N THR A 472 -16.12 -9.33 8.90
CA THR A 472 -15.66 -9.16 7.52
C THR A 472 -16.16 -10.23 6.57
N LYS A 473 -16.42 -11.46 7.06
CA LYS A 473 -17.13 -12.47 6.27
C LYS A 473 -18.59 -12.08 6.02
N PHE A 474 -19.27 -11.56 7.03
CA PHE A 474 -20.61 -11.00 6.88
C PHE A 474 -20.61 -9.87 5.84
N LEU A 475 -19.68 -8.91 5.95
CA LEU A 475 -19.55 -7.81 5.00
C LEU A 475 -19.35 -8.31 3.56
N THR A 476 -18.52 -9.36 3.36
CA THR A 476 -18.27 -9.95 2.04
C THR A 476 -19.54 -10.51 1.42
N GLU A 477 -20.38 -11.25 2.18
CA GLU A 477 -21.66 -11.76 1.68
C GLU A 477 -22.70 -10.63 1.41
N HIS A 478 -22.47 -9.44 1.99
CA HIS A 478 -23.28 -8.24 1.75
C HIS A 478 -22.65 -7.27 0.73
N GLY A 479 -21.70 -7.76 -0.07
CA GLY A 479 -21.11 -7.00 -1.17
C GLY A 479 -20.02 -5.98 -0.77
N VAL A 480 -19.53 -6.05 0.48
CA VAL A 480 -18.46 -5.16 0.97
C VAL A 480 -17.19 -5.95 1.25
N VAL A 481 -16.15 -5.75 0.44
CA VAL A 481 -14.85 -6.38 0.59
C VAL A 481 -13.87 -5.38 1.20
N VAL A 482 -13.28 -5.74 2.34
CA VAL A 482 -12.30 -4.89 3.06
C VAL A 482 -10.87 -5.24 2.65
N GLU A 483 -9.93 -4.32 2.85
CA GLU A 483 -8.52 -4.52 2.46
C GLU A 483 -7.77 -5.47 3.41
N LYS A 484 -7.99 -5.36 4.72
CA LYS A 484 -7.29 -6.16 5.74
C LYS A 484 -8.22 -6.47 6.91
N THR A 485 -8.16 -7.69 7.45
CA THR A 485 -8.86 -8.11 8.67
C THR A 485 -7.82 -8.42 9.75
N GLY A 486 -7.97 -7.86 10.95
CA GLY A 486 -7.20 -8.19 12.15
C GLY A 486 -8.02 -9.03 13.14
N LEU A 487 -7.59 -9.09 14.40
CA LEU A 487 -8.34 -9.82 15.44
C LEU A 487 -9.64 -9.07 15.82
N TYR A 488 -9.51 -7.78 16.14
CA TYR A 488 -10.61 -6.87 16.52
C TYR A 488 -10.54 -5.58 15.71
N SER A 489 -10.09 -5.65 14.49
CA SER A 489 -10.09 -4.51 13.58
C SER A 489 -10.11 -4.97 12.13
N PHE A 490 -10.63 -4.11 11.27
CA PHE A 490 -10.46 -4.25 9.82
C PHE A 490 -10.12 -2.89 9.21
N PHE A 491 -9.53 -2.92 8.04
CA PHE A 491 -8.99 -1.74 7.40
C PHE A 491 -9.61 -1.49 6.04
N ILE A 492 -9.95 -0.23 5.78
CA ILE A 492 -10.39 0.30 4.49
C ILE A 492 -9.57 1.54 4.14
N MET A 493 -9.53 1.90 2.85
CA MET A 493 -8.84 3.10 2.39
C MET A 493 -9.70 3.93 1.45
N PHE A 494 -9.52 5.24 1.52
CA PHE A 494 -10.20 6.23 0.69
C PHE A 494 -9.28 6.66 -0.44
N THR A 495 -9.31 5.92 -1.55
CA THR A 495 -8.58 6.26 -2.77
C THR A 495 -9.29 7.39 -3.51
N ILE A 496 -8.66 7.97 -4.53
CA ILE A 496 -9.30 8.97 -5.40
C ILE A 496 -10.56 8.45 -6.12
N GLY A 497 -10.83 7.15 -6.08
CA GLY A 497 -12.03 6.51 -6.65
C GLY A 497 -13.15 6.22 -5.65
N ILE A 498 -13.00 6.57 -4.37
CA ILE A 498 -14.03 6.32 -3.35
C ILE A 498 -15.02 7.49 -3.29
N THR A 499 -16.30 7.16 -3.25
CA THR A 499 -17.41 8.11 -3.18
C THR A 499 -18.28 7.85 -1.96
N LYS A 500 -19.06 8.85 -1.57
CA LYS A 500 -20.01 8.77 -0.46
C LYS A 500 -20.95 7.57 -0.55
N GLY A 501 -21.43 7.23 -1.74
CA GLY A 501 -22.30 6.06 -1.94
C GLY A 501 -21.65 4.75 -1.48
N ARG A 502 -20.35 4.59 -1.73
CA ARG A 502 -19.61 3.36 -1.36
C ARG A 502 -19.46 3.22 0.15
N TRP A 503 -19.03 4.25 0.85
CA TRP A 503 -18.85 4.12 2.29
C TRP A 503 -20.19 4.13 3.06
N ASN A 504 -21.26 4.73 2.51
CA ASN A 504 -22.62 4.56 3.06
C ASN A 504 -23.10 3.11 3.01
N SER A 505 -22.76 2.36 1.96
CA SER A 505 -23.05 0.91 1.89
C SER A 505 -22.37 0.14 3.02
N LEU A 506 -21.10 0.47 3.34
CA LEU A 506 -20.42 -0.11 4.49
C LEU A 506 -21.15 0.25 5.81
N LEU A 507 -21.49 1.53 6.00
CA LEU A 507 -22.18 1.97 7.21
C LEU A 507 -23.52 1.22 7.40
N THR A 508 -24.29 1.07 6.33
CA THR A 508 -25.55 0.30 6.33
C THR A 508 -25.31 -1.17 6.67
N ALA A 509 -24.28 -1.79 6.12
CA ALA A 509 -23.93 -3.19 6.43
C ALA A 509 -23.49 -3.37 7.89
N LEU A 510 -22.78 -2.38 8.47
CA LEU A 510 -22.43 -2.39 9.89
C LEU A 510 -23.68 -2.28 10.80
N GLN A 511 -24.64 -1.45 10.42
CA GLN A 511 -25.92 -1.36 11.14
C GLN A 511 -26.71 -2.67 11.06
N GLN A 512 -26.78 -3.26 9.87
CA GLN A 512 -27.41 -4.57 9.68
C GLN A 512 -26.75 -5.66 10.54
N PHE A 513 -25.42 -5.69 10.57
CA PHE A 513 -24.68 -6.62 11.43
C PHE A 513 -25.04 -6.42 12.91
N LYS A 514 -25.12 -5.16 13.38
CA LYS A 514 -25.51 -4.87 14.75
C LYS A 514 -26.91 -5.41 15.07
N ASP A 515 -27.89 -5.15 14.21
CA ASP A 515 -29.25 -5.62 14.37
C ASP A 515 -29.35 -7.16 14.43
N ASP A 516 -28.61 -7.84 13.54
CA ASP A 516 -28.57 -9.29 13.47
C ASP A 516 -27.86 -9.90 14.70
N TYR A 517 -26.78 -9.25 15.18
CA TYR A 517 -26.06 -9.64 16.38
C TYR A 517 -26.96 -9.47 17.63
N ASP A 518 -27.65 -8.33 17.80
CA ASP A 518 -28.48 -8.05 18.96
C ASP A 518 -29.69 -9.00 19.04
N ARG A 519 -30.22 -9.43 17.89
CA ARG A 519 -31.28 -10.43 17.77
C ARG A 519 -30.75 -11.86 17.80
N ASN A 520 -29.46 -12.07 17.83
CA ASN A 520 -28.81 -13.37 17.73
C ASN A 520 -29.32 -14.22 16.54
N GLN A 521 -29.42 -13.60 15.37
CA GLN A 521 -29.99 -14.26 14.19
C GLN A 521 -29.16 -15.52 13.83
N PRO A 522 -29.80 -16.60 13.36
CA PRO A 522 -29.13 -17.82 13.01
C PRO A 522 -28.28 -17.62 11.70
N MET A 523 -27.10 -18.22 11.69
CA MET A 523 -26.10 -18.04 10.62
C MET A 523 -26.65 -18.41 9.24
N TRP A 524 -27.46 -19.46 9.09
CA TRP A 524 -28.05 -19.84 7.80
C TRP A 524 -28.86 -18.74 7.14
N ARG A 525 -29.42 -17.83 7.95
CA ARG A 525 -30.25 -16.72 7.46
C ARG A 525 -29.41 -15.54 6.98
N ILE A 526 -28.32 -15.25 7.67
CA ILE A 526 -27.51 -14.03 7.48
C ILE A 526 -26.25 -14.26 6.66
N MET A 527 -25.74 -15.50 6.65
CA MET A 527 -24.55 -15.91 5.90
C MET A 527 -24.76 -17.28 5.24
N PRO A 528 -25.72 -17.40 4.29
CA PRO A 528 -26.09 -18.68 3.69
C PRO A 528 -24.95 -19.31 2.89
N GLU A 529 -24.15 -18.53 2.15
CA GLU A 529 -23.03 -19.05 1.34
C GLU A 529 -21.90 -19.59 2.24
N PHE A 530 -21.63 -18.94 3.35
CA PHE A 530 -20.70 -19.43 4.33
C PHE A 530 -21.19 -20.75 4.95
N CYS A 531 -22.46 -20.84 5.32
CA CYS A 531 -23.06 -22.05 5.90
C CYS A 531 -23.07 -23.22 4.93
N GLN A 532 -23.24 -23.02 3.64
CA GLN A 532 -23.11 -24.09 2.64
C GLN A 532 -21.70 -24.74 2.67
N LYS A 533 -20.65 -23.95 2.89
CA LYS A 533 -19.28 -24.43 3.01
C LYS A 533 -18.95 -24.96 4.41
N GLN A 534 -19.65 -24.45 5.44
CA GLN A 534 -19.41 -24.74 6.85
C GLN A 534 -20.72 -25.08 7.59
N PRO A 535 -21.34 -26.24 7.32
CA PRO A 535 -22.70 -26.59 7.83
C PRO A 535 -22.79 -26.63 9.36
N LYS A 536 -21.67 -26.80 10.07
CA LYS A 536 -21.66 -26.83 11.54
C LYS A 536 -22.16 -25.55 12.19
N TYR A 537 -22.09 -24.40 11.49
CA TYR A 537 -22.54 -23.11 12.02
C TYR A 537 -23.99 -22.78 11.68
N GLU A 538 -24.65 -23.55 10.84
CA GLU A 538 -25.97 -23.25 10.28
C GLU A 538 -26.99 -22.81 11.33
N ARG A 539 -27.08 -23.55 12.45
CA ARG A 539 -28.04 -23.29 13.52
C ARG A 539 -27.50 -22.40 14.65
N MET A 540 -26.24 -22.02 14.59
CA MET A 540 -25.61 -21.15 15.57
C MET A 540 -26.12 -19.70 15.38
N GLY A 541 -26.39 -18.98 16.47
CA GLY A 541 -26.68 -17.55 16.41
C GLY A 541 -25.40 -16.74 16.16
N LEU A 542 -25.52 -15.57 15.50
CA LEU A 542 -24.38 -14.70 15.21
C LEU A 542 -23.63 -14.30 16.48
N ARG A 543 -24.35 -13.90 17.52
CA ARG A 543 -23.75 -13.54 18.82
C ARG A 543 -23.07 -14.73 19.46
N ASP A 544 -23.67 -15.93 19.38
CA ASP A 544 -23.11 -17.15 19.95
C ASP A 544 -21.78 -17.53 19.23
N LEU A 545 -21.71 -17.36 17.91
CA LEU A 545 -20.49 -17.56 17.13
C LEU A 545 -19.40 -16.56 17.53
N CYS A 546 -19.75 -15.27 17.60
CA CYS A 546 -18.81 -14.23 18.04
C CYS A 546 -18.28 -14.54 19.45
N GLN A 547 -19.15 -14.94 20.39
CA GLN A 547 -18.76 -15.27 21.76
C GLN A 547 -17.90 -16.52 21.83
N HIS A 548 -18.15 -17.53 20.99
CA HIS A 548 -17.33 -18.73 20.92
C HIS A 548 -15.88 -18.40 20.52
N ILE A 549 -15.69 -17.62 19.44
CA ILE A 549 -14.37 -17.23 18.97
C ILE A 549 -13.70 -16.27 19.97
N HIS A 550 -14.45 -15.29 20.51
CA HIS A 550 -13.96 -14.35 21.51
C HIS A 550 -13.42 -15.08 22.76
N ALA A 551 -14.14 -16.09 23.26
CA ALA A 551 -13.71 -16.89 24.39
C ALA A 551 -12.39 -17.64 24.12
N LEU A 552 -12.19 -18.14 22.90
CA LEU A 552 -10.92 -18.76 22.49
C LEU A 552 -9.79 -17.72 22.46
N TYR A 553 -10.02 -16.53 21.90
CA TYR A 553 -9.03 -15.46 21.88
C TYR A 553 -8.64 -15.02 23.29
N ALA A 554 -9.59 -14.89 24.20
CA ALA A 554 -9.35 -14.55 25.60
C ALA A 554 -8.60 -15.67 26.35
N LYS A 555 -9.00 -16.94 26.14
CA LYS A 555 -8.35 -18.13 26.75
C LYS A 555 -6.86 -18.19 26.44
N TYR A 556 -6.47 -17.89 25.23
CA TYR A 556 -5.08 -17.93 24.77
C TYR A 556 -4.33 -16.60 24.91
N ASP A 557 -5.00 -15.55 25.41
CA ASP A 557 -4.45 -14.19 25.51
C ASP A 557 -3.80 -13.76 24.17
N ILE A 558 -4.55 -13.98 23.07
CA ILE A 558 -3.99 -13.87 21.72
C ILE A 558 -3.53 -12.46 21.38
N ALA A 559 -4.16 -11.42 21.96
CA ALA A 559 -3.76 -10.02 21.76
C ALA A 559 -2.32 -9.78 22.25
N ARG A 560 -1.98 -10.34 23.43
CA ARG A 560 -0.62 -10.29 23.96
C ARG A 560 0.32 -11.16 23.13
N LEU A 561 -0.07 -12.38 22.82
CA LEU A 561 0.76 -13.33 22.07
C LEU A 561 1.14 -12.78 20.69
N THR A 562 0.18 -12.23 19.92
CA THR A 562 0.43 -11.64 18.59
C THR A 562 1.27 -10.36 18.67
N THR A 563 1.23 -9.64 19.76
CA THR A 563 2.12 -8.47 19.98
C THR A 563 3.54 -8.94 20.33
N GLU A 564 3.66 -9.82 21.31
CA GLU A 564 4.97 -10.29 21.83
C GLU A 564 5.76 -11.09 20.80
N MET A 565 5.14 -11.87 19.91
CA MET A 565 5.88 -12.63 18.90
C MET A 565 6.67 -11.72 17.95
N TYR A 566 6.10 -10.56 17.56
CA TYR A 566 6.80 -9.58 16.71
C TYR A 566 7.82 -8.73 17.47
N LEU A 567 7.61 -8.50 18.77
CA LEU A 567 8.52 -7.74 19.60
C LEU A 567 9.61 -8.61 20.23
N SER A 568 9.51 -9.93 20.13
CA SER A 568 10.50 -10.88 20.66
C SER A 568 11.87 -10.71 20.01
N ASP A 569 12.89 -11.26 20.64
CA ASP A 569 14.24 -11.30 20.08
C ASP A 569 14.30 -12.37 18.99
N LEU A 570 14.56 -11.90 17.78
CA LEU A 570 14.71 -12.71 16.58
C LEU A 570 16.20 -12.80 16.27
N THR A 571 16.81 -13.96 16.58
CA THR A 571 18.26 -14.14 16.47
C THR A 571 18.60 -14.77 15.12
N PRO A 572 19.38 -14.10 14.26
CA PRO A 572 19.88 -14.71 13.04
C PRO A 572 21.03 -15.66 13.37
N ALA A 573 20.94 -16.90 12.87
CA ALA A 573 22.00 -17.90 12.96
C ALA A 573 22.84 -17.98 11.68
N MET A 574 22.28 -17.56 10.55
CA MET A 574 22.98 -17.44 9.26
C MET A 574 22.36 -16.31 8.43
N THR A 575 23.04 -15.91 7.35
CA THR A 575 22.49 -14.87 6.47
C THR A 575 21.22 -15.37 5.78
N PRO A 576 20.28 -14.46 5.45
CA PRO A 576 19.08 -14.84 4.70
C PRO A 576 19.38 -15.53 3.36
N ALA A 577 20.43 -15.13 2.66
CA ALA A 577 20.87 -15.74 1.41
C ALA A 577 21.38 -17.16 1.61
N ASP A 578 22.22 -17.39 2.64
CA ASP A 578 22.75 -18.74 2.94
C ASP A 578 21.64 -19.69 3.38
N ALA A 579 20.69 -19.22 4.18
CA ALA A 579 19.55 -20.03 4.61
C ALA A 579 18.66 -20.40 3.42
N TYR A 580 18.35 -19.44 2.54
CA TYR A 580 17.57 -19.71 1.33
C TYR A 580 18.30 -20.66 0.37
N ALA A 581 19.63 -20.56 0.25
CA ALA A 581 20.44 -21.44 -0.58
C ALA A 581 20.31 -22.94 -0.19
N GLN A 582 19.95 -23.24 1.07
CA GLN A 582 19.70 -24.62 1.52
C GLN A 582 18.51 -25.25 0.76
N ILE A 583 17.53 -24.45 0.35
CA ILE A 583 16.42 -24.92 -0.50
C ILE A 583 16.95 -25.44 -1.84
N ALA A 584 17.74 -24.62 -2.54
CA ALA A 584 18.30 -25.01 -3.84
C ALA A 584 19.23 -26.23 -3.75
N ARG A 585 19.96 -26.36 -2.64
CA ARG A 585 20.86 -27.49 -2.35
C ARG A 585 20.14 -28.72 -1.80
N ARG A 586 18.81 -28.66 -1.57
CA ARG A 586 18.02 -29.73 -0.95
C ARG A 586 18.55 -30.14 0.44
N GLN A 587 19.12 -29.22 1.18
CA GLN A 587 19.63 -29.36 2.53
C GLN A 587 18.61 -28.85 3.57
N THR A 588 17.35 -29.15 3.34
CA THR A 588 16.24 -28.82 4.22
C THR A 588 15.68 -30.03 4.90
N GLN A 589 15.03 -29.82 6.02
CA GLN A 589 14.27 -30.80 6.76
C GLN A 589 12.90 -30.23 7.09
N ARG A 590 11.83 -30.96 6.81
CA ARG A 590 10.48 -30.63 7.23
C ARG A 590 10.30 -31.02 8.69
N VAL A 591 9.94 -30.06 9.54
CA VAL A 591 9.88 -30.19 11.00
C VAL A 591 8.48 -29.88 11.49
N PRO A 592 7.85 -30.75 12.31
CA PRO A 592 6.55 -30.47 12.91
C PRO A 592 6.60 -29.19 13.77
N ILE A 593 5.50 -28.45 13.85
CA ILE A 593 5.47 -27.20 14.64
C ILE A 593 5.80 -27.41 16.12
N ASP A 594 5.57 -28.60 16.67
CA ASP A 594 5.85 -28.90 18.05
C ASP A 594 7.36 -29.02 18.35
N GLU A 595 8.20 -29.24 17.32
CA GLU A 595 9.66 -29.41 17.37
C GLU A 595 10.45 -28.25 16.76
N LEU A 596 9.78 -27.13 16.46
CA LEU A 596 10.41 -25.98 15.76
C LEU A 596 11.31 -25.14 16.66
N GLU A 597 11.12 -25.13 17.99
CA GLU A 597 11.93 -24.29 18.88
C GLU A 597 13.44 -24.60 18.71
N GLY A 598 14.22 -23.55 18.47
CA GLY A 598 15.66 -23.67 18.21
C GLY A 598 16.03 -24.03 16.76
N ARG A 599 15.08 -24.32 15.88
CA ARG A 599 15.33 -24.63 14.46
C ARG A 599 15.50 -23.34 13.65
N ILE A 600 16.26 -23.40 12.57
CA ILE A 600 16.52 -22.28 11.67
C ILE A 600 15.59 -22.38 10.46
N THR A 601 14.78 -21.36 10.23
CA THR A 601 13.89 -21.33 9.05
C THR A 601 14.67 -21.10 7.75
N VAL A 602 14.25 -21.77 6.67
CA VAL A 602 14.79 -21.52 5.32
C VAL A 602 13.90 -20.61 4.49
N GLY A 603 12.65 -20.38 4.91
CA GLY A 603 11.66 -19.55 4.23
C GLY A 603 11.13 -18.45 5.12
N LEU A 604 10.35 -17.53 4.50
CA LEU A 604 9.57 -16.54 5.25
C LEU A 604 8.41 -17.24 5.97
N VAL A 605 8.20 -16.91 7.23
CA VAL A 605 6.99 -17.31 7.98
C VAL A 605 6.13 -16.06 8.15
N THR A 606 4.96 -16.03 7.51
CA THR A 606 4.15 -14.83 7.42
C THR A 606 2.69 -15.13 7.75
N PRO A 607 2.20 -14.73 8.94
CA PRO A 607 0.78 -14.83 9.28
C PRO A 607 -0.09 -13.85 8.47
N TYR A 608 -1.25 -14.29 8.05
CA TYR A 608 -2.29 -13.47 7.45
C TYR A 608 -3.57 -13.58 8.30
N PRO A 609 -4.01 -12.50 8.93
CA PRO A 609 -3.39 -11.18 9.04
C PRO A 609 -2.12 -11.14 9.94
N PRO A 610 -1.25 -10.14 9.85
CA PRO A 610 -1.35 -8.92 9.03
C PRO A 610 -0.62 -9.00 7.67
N GLY A 611 -0.04 -10.14 7.29
CA GLY A 611 0.74 -10.28 6.06
C GLY A 611 2.18 -9.74 6.15
N ILE A 612 2.69 -9.63 7.38
CA ILE A 612 4.06 -9.17 7.66
C ILE A 612 4.88 -10.37 8.09
N PRO A 613 6.08 -10.55 7.51
CA PRO A 613 6.95 -11.65 7.88
C PRO A 613 7.33 -11.65 9.36
N LEU A 614 6.97 -12.73 10.04
CA LEU A 614 7.31 -13.00 11.43
C LEU A 614 8.76 -13.48 11.55
N LEU A 615 9.17 -14.40 10.67
CA LEU A 615 10.53 -14.87 10.56
C LEU A 615 11.07 -14.68 9.14
N VAL A 616 12.35 -14.37 9.07
CA VAL A 616 13.15 -14.25 7.85
C VAL A 616 14.08 -15.47 7.75
N PRO A 617 14.40 -15.98 6.54
CA PRO A 617 15.35 -17.06 6.38
C PRO A 617 16.63 -16.83 7.18
N GLY A 618 17.10 -17.86 7.89
CA GLY A 618 18.28 -17.79 8.74
C GLY A 618 18.01 -17.44 10.21
N GLU A 619 16.80 -17.00 10.56
CA GLU A 619 16.40 -16.75 11.93
C GLU A 619 15.93 -18.03 12.64
N VAL A 620 16.05 -18.03 13.96
CA VAL A 620 15.73 -19.16 14.83
C VAL A 620 14.30 -19.03 15.36
N PHE A 621 13.52 -20.11 15.28
CA PHE A 621 12.22 -20.20 15.94
C PHE A 621 12.38 -20.10 17.46
N ASN A 622 11.80 -19.07 18.06
CA ASN A 622 11.74 -18.94 19.51
C ASN A 622 10.42 -19.49 20.06
N LYS A 623 10.36 -19.66 21.38
CA LYS A 623 9.19 -20.21 22.07
C LYS A 623 7.89 -19.43 21.78
N LYS A 624 7.92 -18.08 21.76
CA LYS A 624 6.73 -17.24 21.55
C LYS A 624 6.12 -17.47 20.16
N ILE A 625 6.97 -17.62 19.16
CA ILE A 625 6.53 -17.94 17.79
C ILE A 625 5.92 -19.33 17.74
N VAL A 626 6.56 -20.33 18.34
CA VAL A 626 6.05 -21.71 18.38
C VAL A 626 4.72 -21.77 19.13
N ASP A 627 4.57 -21.04 20.24
CA ASP A 627 3.31 -20.96 20.99
C ASP A 627 2.18 -20.36 20.13
N TYR A 628 2.48 -19.34 19.32
CA TYR A 628 1.53 -18.78 18.37
C TYR A 628 1.13 -19.77 17.25
N LEU A 629 2.08 -20.52 16.70
CA LEU A 629 1.80 -21.54 15.68
C LEU A 629 0.92 -22.67 16.25
N LYS A 630 1.15 -23.07 17.49
CA LYS A 630 0.32 -24.06 18.20
C LYS A 630 -1.11 -23.53 18.43
N PHE A 631 -1.23 -22.26 18.85
CA PHE A 631 -2.53 -21.63 18.94
C PHE A 631 -3.24 -21.63 17.58
N SER A 632 -2.56 -21.24 16.50
CA SER A 632 -3.16 -21.20 15.16
C SER A 632 -3.69 -22.58 14.73
N ARG A 633 -2.93 -23.66 14.95
CA ARG A 633 -3.38 -25.03 14.68
C ARG A 633 -4.63 -25.40 15.47
N GLU A 634 -4.65 -25.11 16.76
CA GLU A 634 -5.79 -25.39 17.64
C GLU A 634 -7.03 -24.57 17.22
N PHE A 635 -6.84 -23.29 16.93
CA PHE A 635 -7.89 -22.40 16.48
C PHE A 635 -8.47 -22.85 15.13
N ASN A 636 -7.64 -23.19 14.16
CA ASN A 636 -8.06 -23.65 12.83
C ASN A 636 -8.89 -24.94 12.93
N SER A 637 -8.52 -25.84 13.84
CA SER A 637 -9.28 -27.08 14.10
C SER A 637 -10.65 -26.81 14.70
N GLN A 638 -10.76 -25.84 15.64
CA GLN A 638 -12.00 -25.53 16.34
C GLN A 638 -12.92 -24.62 15.53
N CYS A 639 -12.38 -23.72 14.73
CA CYS A 639 -13.09 -22.69 14.00
C CYS A 639 -12.86 -22.75 12.48
N PRO A 640 -13.16 -23.90 11.79
CA PRO A 640 -13.02 -23.99 10.35
C PRO A 640 -13.86 -22.92 9.65
N GLY A 641 -13.31 -22.35 8.59
CA GLY A 641 -13.86 -21.17 7.89
C GLY A 641 -13.39 -19.83 8.45
N PHE A 642 -12.68 -19.83 9.61
CA PHE A 642 -12.07 -18.65 10.22
C PHE A 642 -10.56 -18.82 10.43
N GLU A 643 -9.96 -19.74 9.67
CA GLU A 643 -8.56 -20.11 9.79
C GLU A 643 -7.63 -18.90 9.67
N THR A 644 -6.55 -18.93 10.46
CA THR A 644 -5.40 -18.05 10.24
C THR A 644 -4.50 -18.73 9.21
N ASP A 645 -4.32 -18.07 8.07
CA ASP A 645 -3.36 -18.52 7.05
C ASP A 645 -1.95 -18.08 7.45
N ILE A 646 -0.99 -19.02 7.44
CA ILE A 646 0.42 -18.74 7.75
C ILE A 646 1.28 -19.23 6.58
N HIS A 647 1.66 -18.32 5.71
CA HIS A 647 2.59 -18.64 4.64
C HIS A 647 3.95 -19.07 5.21
N GLY A 648 4.52 -20.12 4.66
CA GLY A 648 5.75 -20.73 5.15
C GLY A 648 5.52 -21.96 6.05
N LEU A 649 4.25 -22.22 6.41
CA LEU A 649 3.85 -23.53 6.93
C LEU A 649 3.33 -24.43 5.81
N VAL A 650 3.56 -25.72 5.99
CA VAL A 650 3.04 -26.77 5.11
C VAL A 650 2.03 -27.59 5.91
N GLU A 651 0.83 -27.76 5.36
CA GLU A 651 -0.20 -28.62 5.90
C GLU A 651 -0.12 -29.99 5.21
N GLU A 652 0.04 -31.06 5.96
CA GLU A 652 0.03 -32.44 5.47
C GLU A 652 -1.00 -33.26 6.24
N THR A 653 -1.77 -34.07 5.53
CA THR A 653 -2.71 -34.99 6.17
C THR A 653 -2.05 -36.32 6.36
N GLY A 654 -1.92 -36.78 7.62
CA GLY A 654 -1.38 -38.07 7.97
C GLY A 654 -2.27 -39.24 7.51
N PRO A 655 -1.75 -40.48 7.55
CA PRO A 655 -2.51 -41.69 7.22
C PRO A 655 -3.77 -41.90 8.08
N ASP A 656 -3.79 -41.28 9.26
CA ASP A 656 -4.90 -41.25 10.21
C ASP A 656 -5.96 -40.18 9.91
N GLY A 657 -5.77 -39.39 8.81
CA GLY A 657 -6.64 -38.29 8.43
C GLY A 657 -6.43 -37.01 9.25
N VAL A 658 -5.47 -36.99 10.17
CA VAL A 658 -5.15 -35.85 10.99
C VAL A 658 -4.23 -34.88 10.23
N LYS A 659 -4.59 -33.58 10.23
CA LYS A 659 -3.78 -32.51 9.63
C LYS A 659 -2.62 -32.15 10.55
N GLY A 660 -1.41 -32.32 10.04
CA GLY A 660 -0.18 -31.85 10.66
C GLY A 660 0.31 -30.56 10.03
N TYR A 661 0.90 -29.68 10.83
CA TYR A 661 1.51 -28.44 10.38
C TYR A 661 3.02 -28.50 10.56
N PHE A 662 3.76 -28.13 9.53
CA PHE A 662 5.20 -28.26 9.44
C PHE A 662 5.83 -26.97 8.90
N ALA A 663 7.10 -26.74 9.20
CA ALA A 663 7.92 -25.74 8.53
C ALA A 663 9.20 -26.37 7.96
N ASP A 664 9.66 -25.83 6.83
CA ASP A 664 10.94 -26.24 6.27
C ASP A 664 12.08 -25.47 6.97
N CYS A 665 12.99 -26.22 7.57
CA CYS A 665 14.14 -25.74 8.33
C CYS A 665 15.46 -26.17 7.70
N VAL A 666 16.55 -25.50 8.06
CA VAL A 666 17.90 -25.97 7.75
C VAL A 666 18.07 -27.36 8.38
N ARG A 667 18.61 -28.32 7.61
CA ARG A 667 18.88 -29.66 8.11
C ARG A 667 19.89 -29.61 9.27
N ALA A 668 19.57 -30.23 10.37
CA ALA A 668 20.53 -30.40 11.45
C ALA A 668 21.73 -31.27 10.95
N THR A 669 22.95 -30.79 11.16
CA THR A 669 24.18 -31.50 10.85
C THR A 669 24.44 -32.60 11.85
#